data_0196e6b76007aa4f995e7ae619e9f83b
#
_entry.id   0196e6b76007aa4f995e7ae619e9f83b
#
_cell.length_a   1.000
_cell.length_b   1.000
_cell.length_c   1.000
_cell.angle_alpha   90.00
_cell.angle_beta   90.00
_cell.angle_gamma   90.00
#
_symmetry.space_group_name_H-M   'P 1'
#
loop_
_entity.id
_entity.type
_entity.pdbx_description
1 polymer ?
#
loop_
_entity_poly.entity_id
_entity_poly.type
_entity_poly.pdbx_seq_one_letter_code
_entity_poly.pdbx_strand_id
1 'polypeptide(L)'
;MNRRGLRRSPKEGAGRRDGGAMGCRLACHKRREPSLRLVMVSLVLGSIAGCMVAPPSNAEWEIDVGFDGSYRTGSWTPLVVGGGDDSPAMVWVEDPDGELVGYPPAEEPHGTPPDADGTGAGASTRFRVRFGRPSGRVMLEGKDSGAGLVPRQLPPPLESTERVLLVVGELPSAERAVRLLQQEDDARMRVATVSRPSRLGPSALDLDGADAIIVCGTSLAETTPAAVRAVAAIDAWVRRGGRLVFLAGGSTATQGCRTGVAAAWLPGRAGRAGSVAKMVPLRRSAAVETYSKAGRPLDRGALVGLEVPLLEDPASLDGSIEAWEGSSPGDLPLVVRRAHGFGTVTWIGLDLDQAPFRTWQGTDSLLVELLGGRTEKAGRAGEVSRQTLDLGGQLRMAVDRFDGVRAVPFEIIAALAILYIACLYPLEWWVVSRGGQPRLAWLTLPAVVAAFASLAWWSADRWKGSEWHAHRADVVDVDGAGSLARGTSYLGIWSPVNATFDVGAGAESSLVGAPAQGAVSWFGASGRGIGAVDSPTAHPSLATRPYRTDAAVDRLEGVPVAASSSRLFEAEWMAPMTGPVVDSTLRRDAQGTLGGVLESRLPFALEQCALFSAGWYYDVGTLVPGGRFDPDEGKGPRTLAAALTRSATLFDRTQTERWRLEETDVDRILEIAGFHLAAGGEAYTSLEAGRLERIDLSPILPIDRAVLVGRGPVTTHWRWGGEVDGRGRAAVEAATTGSTALWRIVIPLEKTPVEKRSP
;
A
#
# COMPACT_ATOMS: atom_id res chain seq x y z
N MET A 1 -34.98 48.57 -2.88
CA MET A 1 -34.98 49.82 -2.10
C MET A 1 -33.58 50.06 -1.55
N ASN A 2 -33.01 51.10 -2.08
CA ASN A 2 -32.01 52.02 -1.55
C ASN A 2 -30.75 51.47 -0.92
N ARG A 3 -29.59 51.62 -1.61
CA ARG A 3 -28.68 52.79 -1.84
C ARG A 3 -27.89 53.17 -0.58
N ARG A 4 -26.61 53.25 -0.57
CA ARG A 4 -25.47 54.00 -1.19
C ARG A 4 -24.24 53.63 -0.36
N GLY A 5 -23.02 53.49 -0.77
CA GLY A 5 -22.24 54.12 -1.81
C GLY A 5 -21.03 54.90 -1.23
N LEU A 6 -19.91 54.84 -1.97
CA LEU A 6 -18.72 55.72 -1.97
C LEU A 6 -17.46 55.10 -1.33
N ARG A 7 -16.53 54.60 -2.16
CA ARG A 7 -15.48 55.25 -3.00
C ARG A 7 -14.60 56.27 -2.26
N ARG A 8 -13.29 55.96 -2.13
CA ARG A 8 -12.18 56.67 -2.82
C ARG A 8 -10.80 56.23 -2.33
N SER A 9 -9.96 55.79 -3.22
CA SER A 9 -8.51 56.00 -3.24
C SER A 9 -8.25 57.26 -4.12
N PRO A 10 -7.05 57.73 -4.51
CA PRO A 10 -5.67 57.43 -4.13
C PRO A 10 -4.80 58.70 -3.94
N LYS A 11 -3.47 58.59 -3.76
CA LYS A 11 -2.36 59.35 -4.41
C LYS A 11 -1.08 59.27 -3.59
N GLU A 12 -0.06 58.67 -4.16
CA GLU A 12 1.14 59.27 -4.77
C GLU A 12 1.80 60.44 -4.06
N GLY A 13 3.11 60.32 -3.82
CA GLY A 13 3.98 61.43 -3.51
C GLY A 13 5.43 61.01 -3.27
N ALA A 14 6.21 61.10 -4.31
CA ALA A 14 7.66 60.96 -4.31
C ALA A 14 8.39 62.13 -3.60
N GLY A 15 9.58 61.89 -3.07
CA GLY A 15 10.43 62.96 -2.57
C GLY A 15 11.82 62.47 -2.14
N ARG A 16 12.77 62.70 -3.00
CA ARG A 16 14.22 62.58 -2.89
C ARG A 16 14.81 63.64 -1.97
N ARG A 17 15.91 63.35 -1.25
CA ARG A 17 17.19 64.12 -1.18
C ARG A 17 17.95 63.76 0.12
N ASP A 18 19.11 63.20 -0.08
CA ASP A 18 20.47 63.77 0.06
C ASP A 18 20.89 64.28 1.43
N GLY A 19 21.99 63.75 1.90
CA GLY A 19 23.09 64.55 2.39
C GLY A 19 23.49 64.39 3.85
N GLY A 20 24.73 64.03 4.07
CA GLY A 20 25.44 64.54 5.23
C GLY A 20 26.28 63.53 6.01
N ALA A 21 27.50 63.37 5.58
CA ALA A 21 28.59 62.81 6.36
C ALA A 21 29.00 63.74 7.49
N MET A 22 29.28 63.21 8.65
CA MET A 22 30.27 63.84 9.57
C MET A 22 30.75 62.79 10.57
N GLY A 23 31.96 62.52 10.50
CA GLY A 23 32.88 61.78 11.25
C GLY A 23 33.21 62.40 12.58
N CYS A 24 33.56 61.60 13.54
CA CYS A 24 34.38 61.96 14.66
C CYS A 24 35.25 60.77 15.07
N ARG A 25 36.52 60.93 14.89
CA ARG A 25 37.63 60.13 15.44
C ARG A 25 37.79 60.44 16.91
N LEU A 26 38.12 59.44 17.72
CA LEU A 26 39.01 59.49 18.88
C LEU A 26 39.26 58.04 19.31
N ALA A 27 40.38 57.51 19.04
CA ALA A 27 41.69 57.52 19.69
C ALA A 27 41.75 56.57 20.94
N CYS A 28 42.35 55.45 20.71
CA CYS A 28 43.43 54.80 21.46
C CYS A 28 43.36 54.71 23.00
N HIS A 29 43.26 53.42 23.48
CA HIS A 29 44.27 52.97 24.45
C HIS A 29 44.47 51.44 24.41
N LYS A 30 45.70 51.05 24.10
CA LYS A 30 46.24 49.71 24.26
C LYS A 30 46.33 49.35 25.74
N ARG A 31 45.81 48.16 26.14
CA ARG A 31 46.51 47.34 27.10
C ARG A 31 46.48 45.87 26.63
N ARG A 32 47.68 45.35 26.45
CA ARG A 32 48.05 43.94 26.27
C ARG A 32 47.83 43.20 27.58
N GLU A 33 47.22 42.02 27.52
CA GLU A 33 47.68 40.84 28.27
C GLU A 33 47.15 39.54 27.65
N PRO A 34 47.77 38.35 27.91
CA PRO A 34 48.13 37.49 26.80
C PRO A 34 47.45 36.12 26.82
N SER A 35 47.34 35.61 25.63
CA SER A 35 47.51 34.19 25.26
C SER A 35 47.24 33.11 26.32
N LEU A 36 46.01 32.63 26.42
CA LEU A 36 45.68 31.27 26.89
C LEU A 36 44.58 30.57 26.05
N ARG A 37 44.25 31.07 24.89
CA ARG A 37 43.22 30.48 23.98
C ARG A 37 43.81 29.84 22.71
N LEU A 38 45.13 29.80 22.57
CA LEU A 38 45.76 29.27 21.33
C LEU A 38 46.32 27.86 21.49
N VAL A 39 46.28 27.26 22.66
CA VAL A 39 46.81 25.87 22.85
C VAL A 39 45.71 24.80 22.75
N MET A 40 44.43 25.18 22.95
CA MET A 40 43.34 24.17 22.81
C MET A 40 42.82 24.00 21.37
N VAL A 41 43.06 24.97 20.47
CA VAL A 41 42.64 24.87 19.06
C VAL A 41 43.65 24.05 18.22
N SER A 42 44.90 23.99 18.64
CA SER A 42 45.92 23.23 17.91
C SER A 42 45.95 21.74 18.26
N LEU A 43 45.30 21.31 19.34
CA LEU A 43 45.17 19.87 19.69
C LEU A 43 43.94 19.22 19.07
N VAL A 44 42.94 19.98 18.62
CA VAL A 44 41.76 19.47 17.89
C VAL A 44 41.99 19.40 16.38
N LEU A 45 42.87 20.23 15.83
CA LEU A 45 43.24 20.21 14.40
C LEU A 45 44.33 19.19 14.05
N GLY A 46 44.99 18.60 15.02
CA GLY A 46 46.03 17.58 14.82
C GLY A 46 45.51 16.15 14.71
N SER A 47 44.22 15.91 15.01
CA SER A 47 43.63 14.55 14.96
C SER A 47 42.72 14.31 13.72
N ILE A 48 42.66 15.25 12.79
CA ILE A 48 41.84 15.10 11.55
C ILE A 48 42.72 14.77 10.33
N ALA A 49 44.02 14.67 10.48
CA ALA A 49 44.94 14.36 9.37
C ALA A 49 45.42 12.89 9.43
N GLY A 50 44.49 11.95 9.40
CA GLY A 50 44.88 10.54 9.50
C GLY A 50 43.92 9.49 9.01
N CYS A 51 42.88 9.87 8.27
CA CYS A 51 42.09 8.91 7.46
C CYS A 51 41.79 9.56 6.11
N MET A 52 42.80 9.63 5.23
CA MET A 52 42.52 9.62 3.80
C MET A 52 42.06 8.19 3.49
N VAL A 53 40.76 7.95 3.63
CA VAL A 53 40.10 6.85 2.96
C VAL A 53 40.35 7.08 1.48
N ALA A 54 41.01 6.14 0.82
CA ALA A 54 41.17 6.14 -0.64
C ALA A 54 39.78 6.37 -1.24
N PRO A 55 39.63 7.22 -2.27
CA PRO A 55 38.37 7.36 -2.94
C PRO A 55 37.92 5.94 -3.35
N PRO A 56 36.66 5.56 -3.07
CA PRO A 56 36.15 4.27 -3.48
C PRO A 56 36.38 4.15 -5.01
N SER A 57 36.81 3.00 -5.46
CA SER A 57 36.89 2.68 -6.88
C SER A 57 35.62 3.16 -7.54
N ASN A 58 35.69 3.99 -8.55
CA ASN A 58 34.55 4.49 -9.34
C ASN A 58 33.89 3.34 -10.10
N ALA A 59 33.27 2.40 -9.39
CA ALA A 59 32.31 1.50 -10.00
C ALA A 59 31.11 2.37 -10.41
N GLU A 60 31.01 2.67 -11.66
CA GLU A 60 29.89 3.38 -12.28
C GLU A 60 28.72 2.40 -12.35
N TRP A 61 28.05 2.16 -11.20
CA TRP A 61 26.84 1.35 -11.16
C TRP A 61 25.69 2.13 -11.80
N GLU A 62 25.12 1.54 -12.83
CA GLU A 62 23.87 2.00 -13.43
C GLU A 62 22.70 1.42 -12.65
N ILE A 63 21.74 2.26 -12.27
CA ILE A 63 20.60 1.86 -11.44
C ILE A 63 19.32 2.13 -12.21
N ASP A 64 18.55 1.07 -12.43
CA ASP A 64 17.18 1.14 -12.90
C ASP A 64 16.23 0.85 -11.74
N VAL A 65 15.22 1.71 -11.53
CA VAL A 65 14.31 1.64 -10.38
C VAL A 65 12.85 1.63 -10.81
N GLY A 66 12.09 0.70 -10.28
CA GLY A 66 10.63 0.64 -10.48
C GLY A 66 10.23 0.33 -11.91
N PHE A 67 9.30 1.13 -12.43
CA PHE A 67 8.81 1.03 -13.81
C PHE A 67 9.22 2.31 -14.55
N ASP A 68 10.24 2.22 -15.39
CA ASP A 68 10.79 3.36 -16.14
C ASP A 68 11.09 4.57 -15.22
N GLY A 69 11.78 4.32 -14.11
CA GLY A 69 12.12 5.32 -13.09
C GLY A 69 10.94 5.74 -12.19
N SER A 70 9.77 5.16 -12.38
CA SER A 70 8.57 5.44 -11.57
C SER A 70 8.43 4.42 -10.45
N TYR A 71 8.42 4.89 -9.20
CA TYR A 71 8.23 4.08 -8.01
C TYR A 71 7.59 4.92 -6.90
N ARG A 72 7.00 4.27 -5.90
CA ARG A 72 6.22 4.91 -4.84
C ARG A 72 6.76 4.55 -3.47
N THR A 73 6.73 5.51 -2.53
CA THR A 73 7.05 5.24 -1.13
C THR A 73 6.06 4.23 -0.52
N GLY A 74 6.57 3.34 0.31
CA GLY A 74 5.76 2.32 0.99
C GLY A 74 5.40 1.10 0.15
N SER A 75 5.74 1.04 -1.14
CA SER A 75 5.54 -0.13 -2.01
C SER A 75 6.85 -0.87 -2.25
N TRP A 76 6.77 -2.20 -2.39
CA TRP A 76 7.89 -2.99 -2.87
C TRP A 76 8.25 -2.55 -4.29
N THR A 77 9.52 -2.30 -4.51
CA THR A 77 10.04 -1.72 -5.74
C THR A 77 11.19 -2.58 -6.25
N PRO A 78 11.16 -3.06 -7.49
CA PRO A 78 12.32 -3.69 -8.11
C PRO A 78 13.40 -2.63 -8.35
N LEU A 79 14.64 -2.96 -8.05
CA LEU A 79 15.80 -2.14 -8.31
C LEU A 79 16.86 -3.02 -8.95
N VAL A 80 17.28 -2.66 -10.15
CA VAL A 80 18.28 -3.40 -10.93
C VAL A 80 19.56 -2.58 -10.96
N VAL A 81 20.67 -3.17 -10.53
CA VAL A 81 21.99 -2.54 -10.54
C VAL A 81 22.86 -3.28 -11.54
N GLY A 82 23.28 -2.57 -12.58
CA GLY A 82 24.19 -3.04 -13.61
C GLY A 82 25.47 -2.21 -13.64
N GLY A 83 26.44 -2.64 -14.45
CA GLY A 83 27.70 -1.91 -14.66
C GLY A 83 28.76 -2.22 -13.62
N GLY A 84 29.94 -2.64 -14.09
CA GLY A 84 31.10 -2.96 -13.25
C GLY A 84 31.30 -4.46 -13.04
N ASP A 85 32.56 -4.83 -12.73
CA ASP A 85 32.96 -6.22 -12.48
C ASP A 85 32.41 -6.74 -11.15
N ASP A 86 31.93 -5.87 -10.24
CA ASP A 86 31.40 -6.21 -8.91
C ASP A 86 29.97 -5.73 -8.73
N SER A 87 29.03 -6.69 -8.65
CA SER A 87 27.67 -6.42 -8.21
C SER A 87 27.64 -6.03 -6.74
N PRO A 88 26.77 -5.09 -6.30
CA PRO A 88 26.66 -4.74 -4.90
C PRO A 88 26.19 -5.94 -4.06
N ALA A 89 26.71 -6.04 -2.84
CA ALA A 89 26.31 -7.07 -1.86
C ALA A 89 24.97 -6.75 -1.21
N MET A 90 24.67 -5.44 -1.04
CA MET A 90 23.47 -4.97 -0.36
C MET A 90 23.08 -3.56 -0.80
N VAL A 91 21.79 -3.30 -0.82
CA VAL A 91 21.21 -1.97 -1.04
C VAL A 91 20.56 -1.50 0.25
N TRP A 92 20.92 -0.31 0.69
CA TRP A 92 20.39 0.31 1.91
C TRP A 92 19.48 1.48 1.56
N VAL A 93 18.29 1.51 2.16
CA VAL A 93 17.32 2.60 2.04
C VAL A 93 16.78 2.99 3.40
N GLU A 94 16.26 4.22 3.52
CA GLU A 94 15.69 4.71 4.77
C GLU A 94 14.24 4.18 4.95
N ASP A 95 13.93 3.70 6.16
CA ASP A 95 12.56 3.42 6.60
C ASP A 95 11.81 4.74 6.95
N PRO A 96 10.52 4.72 7.32
CA PRO A 96 9.80 5.93 7.71
C PRO A 96 10.41 6.66 8.91
N ASP A 97 11.00 5.94 9.85
CA ASP A 97 11.65 6.50 11.04
C ASP A 97 13.04 7.06 10.75
N GLY A 98 13.61 6.72 9.58
CA GLY A 98 14.94 7.16 9.12
C GLY A 98 16.07 6.21 9.47
N GLU A 99 15.75 5.01 9.90
CA GLU A 99 16.73 3.94 10.06
C GLU A 99 17.06 3.31 8.70
N LEU A 100 18.28 2.85 8.54
CA LEU A 100 18.71 2.19 7.33
C LEU A 100 18.28 0.72 7.32
N VAL A 101 17.60 0.33 6.26
CA VAL A 101 17.23 -1.06 5.99
C VAL A 101 18.06 -1.60 4.84
N GLY A 102 18.75 -2.71 5.10
CA GLY A 102 19.55 -3.43 4.11
C GLY A 102 18.72 -4.49 3.38
N TYR A 103 18.81 -4.47 2.07
CA TYR A 103 18.16 -5.43 1.19
C TYR A 103 19.23 -6.20 0.42
N PRO A 104 19.35 -7.52 0.63
CA PRO A 104 20.26 -8.36 -0.15
C PRO A 104 19.73 -8.56 -1.59
N PRO A 105 20.54 -9.11 -2.49
CA PRO A 105 20.09 -9.52 -3.81
C PRO A 105 18.86 -10.43 -3.69
N ALA A 106 17.86 -10.18 -4.54
CA ALA A 106 16.65 -10.99 -4.57
C ALA A 106 17.01 -12.42 -5.01
N GLU A 107 16.49 -13.42 -4.29
CA GLU A 107 16.62 -14.80 -4.73
C GLU A 107 15.89 -14.99 -6.05
N GLU A 108 16.64 -15.36 -7.09
CA GLU A 108 16.06 -15.84 -8.34
C GLU A 108 15.82 -17.37 -8.22
N PRO A 109 14.70 -17.88 -8.74
CA PRO A 109 14.46 -19.33 -8.77
C PRO A 109 15.64 -20.05 -9.42
N HIS A 110 16.19 -21.06 -8.73
CA HIS A 110 17.34 -21.84 -9.20
C HIS A 110 17.21 -22.28 -10.65
N GLY A 111 18.19 -21.97 -11.48
CA GLY A 111 18.31 -22.42 -12.86
C GLY A 111 18.27 -21.35 -13.93
N THR A 112 18.38 -20.08 -13.58
CA THR A 112 18.49 -19.01 -14.57
C THR A 112 19.97 -18.71 -14.85
N PRO A 113 20.45 -18.92 -16.09
CA PRO A 113 21.71 -18.30 -16.50
C PRO A 113 21.52 -16.78 -16.49
N PRO A 114 22.52 -15.98 -16.07
CA PRO A 114 22.47 -14.54 -16.26
C PRO A 114 22.24 -14.26 -17.74
N ASP A 115 21.31 -13.38 -18.03
CA ASP A 115 20.77 -12.95 -19.31
C ASP A 115 21.55 -13.39 -20.57
N ALA A 116 21.00 -14.38 -21.25
CA ALA A 116 21.48 -14.83 -22.57
C ALA A 116 21.05 -13.89 -23.73
N ASP A 117 20.61 -12.68 -23.41
CA ASP A 117 20.40 -11.62 -24.40
C ASP A 117 21.74 -10.95 -24.65
N GLY A 118 22.44 -11.40 -25.68
CA GLY A 118 23.78 -10.96 -26.20
C GLY A 118 24.01 -9.47 -26.42
N THR A 119 23.45 -8.61 -25.62
CA THR A 119 23.83 -7.21 -25.48
C THR A 119 24.83 -7.14 -24.33
N GLY A 120 26.12 -7.12 -24.60
CA GLY A 120 27.28 -7.08 -23.71
C GLY A 120 27.25 -6.11 -22.51
N ALA A 121 26.12 -5.97 -21.85
CA ALA A 121 25.96 -5.31 -20.55
C ALA A 121 26.35 -6.32 -19.46
N GLY A 122 27.29 -5.94 -18.60
CA GLY A 122 27.79 -6.73 -17.47
C GLY A 122 26.67 -7.27 -16.61
N ALA A 123 26.97 -8.30 -15.81
CA ALA A 123 26.00 -8.96 -14.96
C ALA A 123 25.19 -7.94 -14.13
N SER A 124 23.87 -7.88 -14.32
CA SER A 124 22.99 -7.04 -13.54
C SER A 124 22.45 -7.82 -12.35
N THR A 125 22.35 -7.17 -11.18
CA THR A 125 21.81 -7.75 -9.96
C THR A 125 20.50 -7.07 -9.61
N ARG A 126 19.48 -7.88 -9.33
CA ARG A 126 18.15 -7.40 -8.92
C ARG A 126 18.02 -7.37 -7.41
N PHE A 127 17.46 -6.30 -6.91
CA PHE A 127 17.08 -6.12 -5.52
C PHE A 127 15.59 -5.84 -5.42
N ARG A 128 15.00 -6.15 -4.28
CA ARG A 128 13.62 -5.81 -3.97
C ARG A 128 13.64 -4.92 -2.74
N VAL A 129 13.38 -3.63 -2.94
CA VAL A 129 13.51 -2.60 -1.89
C VAL A 129 12.16 -1.97 -1.57
N ARG A 130 12.03 -1.40 -0.37
CA ARG A 130 10.85 -0.64 0.03
C ARG A 130 11.30 0.70 0.62
N PHE A 131 10.97 1.79 -0.08
CA PHE A 131 11.34 3.14 0.33
C PHE A 131 10.40 3.66 1.40
N GLY A 132 10.92 4.02 2.57
CA GLY A 132 10.13 4.59 3.66
C GLY A 132 10.01 6.11 3.59
N ARG A 133 10.92 6.78 2.85
CA ARG A 133 10.98 8.24 2.73
C ARG A 133 11.00 8.71 1.28
N PRO A 134 10.50 9.93 1.01
CA PRO A 134 10.51 10.49 -0.35
C PRO A 134 11.89 11.05 -0.76
N SER A 135 12.97 10.69 -0.09
CA SER A 135 14.31 11.21 -0.36
C SER A 135 14.90 10.73 -1.69
N GLY A 136 14.47 9.57 -2.19
CA GLY A 136 15.08 8.92 -3.36
C GLY A 136 16.55 8.56 -3.16
N ARG A 137 17.04 8.52 -1.91
CA ARG A 137 18.42 8.21 -1.59
C ARG A 137 18.59 6.71 -1.38
N VAL A 138 19.60 6.13 -2.03
CA VAL A 138 20.03 4.75 -1.80
C VAL A 138 21.52 4.73 -1.51
N MET A 139 21.98 3.75 -0.74
CA MET A 139 23.39 3.50 -0.50
C MET A 139 23.69 2.07 -0.94
N LEU A 140 24.75 1.91 -1.73
CA LEU A 140 25.17 0.63 -2.26
C LEU A 140 26.39 0.16 -1.49
N GLU A 141 26.38 -1.10 -1.06
CA GLU A 141 27.49 -1.76 -0.38
C GLU A 141 28.16 -2.74 -1.36
N GLY A 142 29.45 -2.57 -1.60
CA GLY A 142 30.23 -3.49 -2.43
C GLY A 142 30.52 -4.82 -1.69
N LYS A 143 30.92 -5.85 -2.43
CA LYS A 143 31.28 -7.16 -1.86
C LYS A 143 32.56 -7.12 -1.03
N ASP A 144 33.46 -6.21 -1.33
CA ASP A 144 34.69 -6.04 -0.57
C ASP A 144 34.42 -5.35 0.76
N SER A 145 34.72 -6.02 1.85
CA SER A 145 34.48 -5.60 3.25
C SER A 145 35.13 -4.25 3.65
N GLY A 146 35.85 -3.59 2.77
CA GLY A 146 36.51 -2.30 2.98
C GLY A 146 35.95 -1.16 2.12
N ALA A 147 35.05 -1.45 1.17
CA ALA A 147 34.38 -0.43 0.38
C ALA A 147 33.25 0.16 1.21
N GLY A 148 33.36 1.43 1.58
CA GLY A 148 32.29 2.13 2.30
C GLY A 148 30.99 2.20 1.50
N LEU A 149 29.89 2.59 2.16
CA LEU A 149 28.59 2.79 1.51
C LEU A 149 28.69 3.90 0.45
N VAL A 150 28.32 3.59 -0.78
CA VAL A 150 28.34 4.54 -1.90
C VAL A 150 26.94 5.14 -2.09
N PRO A 151 26.72 6.43 -1.77
CA PRO A 151 25.43 7.05 -1.93
C PRO A 151 25.10 7.29 -3.40
N ARG A 152 23.84 7.05 -3.78
CA ARG A 152 23.27 7.36 -5.08
C ARG A 152 21.94 8.07 -4.90
N GLN A 153 21.65 9.00 -5.82
CA GLN A 153 20.39 9.73 -5.85
C GLN A 153 19.54 9.19 -7.01
N LEU A 154 18.37 8.67 -6.70
CA LEU A 154 17.36 8.24 -7.66
C LEU A 154 16.40 9.39 -7.98
N PRO A 155 15.62 9.30 -9.05
CA PRO A 155 14.47 10.17 -9.25
C PRO A 155 13.59 10.22 -7.99
N PRO A 156 12.90 11.34 -7.71
CA PRO A 156 12.02 11.41 -6.56
C PRO A 156 10.89 10.36 -6.70
N PRO A 157 10.56 9.61 -5.64
CA PRO A 157 9.45 8.69 -5.66
C PRO A 157 8.14 9.44 -5.83
N LEU A 158 7.15 8.75 -6.37
CA LEU A 158 5.78 9.24 -6.46
C LEU A 158 5.17 9.40 -5.06
N GLU A 159 4.27 10.35 -4.91
CA GLU A 159 3.47 10.48 -3.68
C GLU A 159 2.61 9.21 -3.47
N SER A 160 2.23 8.93 -2.23
CA SER A 160 1.39 7.75 -1.91
C SER A 160 0.01 7.79 -2.57
N THR A 161 -0.44 8.97 -2.96
CA THR A 161 -1.71 9.24 -3.63
C THR A 161 -1.62 9.17 -5.16
N GLU A 162 -0.41 9.19 -5.73
CA GLU A 162 -0.22 9.04 -7.17
C GLU A 162 -0.35 7.57 -7.57
N ARG A 163 -1.18 7.31 -8.58
CA ARG A 163 -1.42 5.98 -9.12
C ARG A 163 -0.51 5.66 -10.28
N VAL A 164 -0.16 4.39 -10.44
CA VAL A 164 0.66 3.90 -11.55
C VAL A 164 -0.14 2.91 -12.40
N LEU A 165 -0.32 3.28 -13.66
CA LEU A 165 -0.82 2.39 -14.70
C LEU A 165 0.36 1.78 -15.43
N LEU A 166 0.57 0.49 -15.24
CA LEU A 166 1.62 -0.25 -15.94
C LEU A 166 1.09 -0.83 -17.26
N VAL A 167 1.72 -0.49 -18.36
CA VAL A 167 1.39 -1.01 -19.69
C VAL A 167 2.49 -1.98 -20.14
N VAL A 168 2.11 -3.22 -20.41
CA VAL A 168 3.00 -4.25 -20.97
C VAL A 168 2.73 -4.37 -22.46
N GLY A 169 3.62 -3.86 -23.27
CA GLY A 169 3.47 -3.66 -24.71
C GLY A 169 3.47 -2.19 -25.09
N GLU A 170 3.07 -1.87 -26.32
CA GLU A 170 3.01 -0.50 -26.83
C GLU A 170 1.55 -0.04 -26.99
N LEU A 171 1.08 0.84 -26.11
CA LEU A 171 -0.27 1.37 -26.14
C LEU A 171 -0.30 2.90 -25.97
N PRO A 172 -0.04 3.68 -27.03
CA PRO A 172 0.01 5.15 -26.95
C PRO A 172 -1.30 5.81 -26.48
N SER A 173 -2.43 5.12 -26.64
CA SER A 173 -3.73 5.57 -26.14
C SER A 173 -3.82 5.57 -24.60
N ALA A 174 -2.98 4.80 -23.90
CA ALA A 174 -2.98 4.78 -22.43
C ALA A 174 -2.63 6.15 -21.82
N GLU A 175 -1.63 6.85 -22.37
CA GLU A 175 -1.30 8.19 -21.90
C GLU A 175 -2.43 9.22 -22.17
N ARG A 176 -3.13 9.07 -23.32
CA ARG A 176 -4.27 9.95 -23.63
C ARG A 176 -5.45 9.66 -22.71
N ALA A 177 -5.73 8.39 -22.44
CA ALA A 177 -6.77 7.98 -21.50
C ALA A 177 -6.50 8.51 -20.08
N VAL A 178 -5.25 8.42 -19.61
CA VAL A 178 -4.87 8.98 -18.31
C VAL A 178 -5.01 10.50 -18.28
N ARG A 179 -4.64 11.21 -19.36
CA ARG A 179 -4.88 12.65 -19.45
C ARG A 179 -6.38 13.01 -19.38
N LEU A 180 -7.25 12.18 -19.94
CA LEU A 180 -8.71 12.38 -19.81
C LEU A 180 -9.17 12.21 -18.36
N LEU A 181 -8.70 11.16 -17.66
CA LEU A 181 -8.99 10.97 -16.25
C LEU A 181 -8.49 12.13 -15.38
N GLN A 182 -7.29 12.63 -15.65
CA GLN A 182 -6.71 13.76 -14.92
C GLN A 182 -7.50 15.07 -15.11
N GLN A 183 -8.04 15.30 -16.30
CA GLN A 183 -8.85 16.50 -16.60
C GLN A 183 -10.20 16.47 -15.93
N GLU A 184 -10.77 15.29 -15.74
CA GLU A 184 -12.13 15.12 -15.23
C GLU A 184 -12.17 14.94 -13.69
N ASP A 185 -11.23 14.20 -13.12
CA ASP A 185 -11.27 13.76 -11.72
C ASP A 185 -10.14 14.30 -10.83
N ASP A 186 -9.23 15.12 -11.36
CA ASP A 186 -7.99 15.54 -10.66
C ASP A 186 -7.13 14.33 -10.21
N ALA A 187 -7.42 13.15 -10.79
CA ALA A 187 -6.74 11.90 -10.44
C ALA A 187 -5.29 11.95 -10.91
N ARG A 188 -4.36 11.87 -9.97
CA ARG A 188 -2.94 11.80 -10.29
C ARG A 188 -2.57 10.37 -10.65
N MET A 189 -2.47 10.08 -11.93
CA MET A 189 -2.06 8.78 -12.46
C MET A 189 -0.89 8.96 -13.42
N ARG A 190 0.11 8.10 -13.31
CA ARG A 190 1.25 8.03 -14.22
C ARG A 190 1.19 6.75 -15.03
N VAL A 191 1.50 6.84 -16.31
CA VAL A 191 1.68 5.67 -17.18
C VAL A 191 3.15 5.30 -17.17
N ALA A 192 3.43 4.04 -16.88
CA ALA A 192 4.72 3.41 -17.06
C ALA A 192 4.60 2.33 -18.13
N THR A 193 5.49 2.32 -19.11
CA THR A 193 5.41 1.39 -20.24
C THR A 193 6.62 0.45 -20.23
N VAL A 194 6.34 -0.85 -20.27
CA VAL A 194 7.35 -1.89 -20.42
C VAL A 194 7.09 -2.63 -21.72
N SER A 195 7.99 -2.49 -22.68
CA SER A 195 7.79 -3.02 -24.03
C SER A 195 7.71 -4.54 -24.13
N ARG A 196 8.35 -5.27 -23.19
CA ARG A 196 8.40 -6.74 -23.17
C ARG A 196 8.21 -7.27 -21.75
N PRO A 197 7.44 -8.37 -21.58
CA PRO A 197 7.27 -9.00 -20.28
C PRO A 197 8.58 -9.38 -19.60
N SER A 198 9.61 -9.83 -20.34
CA SER A 198 10.91 -10.23 -19.79
C SER A 198 11.64 -9.16 -18.97
N ARG A 199 11.31 -7.88 -19.17
CA ARG A 199 11.87 -6.78 -18.37
C ARG A 199 11.24 -6.67 -16.96
N LEU A 200 10.08 -7.27 -16.73
CA LEU A 200 9.44 -7.30 -15.42
C LEU A 200 10.15 -8.29 -14.51
N GLY A 201 10.02 -8.07 -13.20
CA GLY A 201 10.50 -9.00 -12.20
C GLY A 201 9.68 -10.30 -12.14
N PRO A 202 10.28 -11.39 -11.64
CA PRO A 202 9.64 -12.70 -11.58
C PRO A 202 8.67 -12.86 -10.40
N SER A 203 8.51 -11.87 -9.54
CA SER A 203 7.69 -11.93 -8.33
C SER A 203 6.52 -10.95 -8.40
N ALA A 204 5.39 -11.33 -7.82
CA ALA A 204 4.24 -10.42 -7.64
C ALA A 204 4.60 -9.17 -6.82
N LEU A 205 5.58 -9.25 -5.92
CA LEU A 205 6.08 -8.11 -5.15
C LEU A 205 6.80 -7.07 -6.03
N ASP A 206 7.40 -7.51 -7.14
CA ASP A 206 8.04 -6.60 -8.09
C ASP A 206 7.02 -5.71 -8.82
N LEU A 207 5.73 -6.07 -8.75
CA LEU A 207 4.60 -5.33 -9.33
C LEU A 207 3.80 -4.54 -8.28
N ASP A 208 4.27 -4.50 -7.03
CA ASP A 208 3.58 -3.89 -5.88
C ASP A 208 3.30 -2.39 -6.07
N GLY A 209 4.13 -1.69 -6.83
CA GLY A 209 3.95 -0.27 -7.15
C GLY A 209 2.85 0.03 -8.17
N ALA A 210 2.31 -0.98 -8.90
CA ALA A 210 1.27 -0.79 -9.90
C ALA A 210 -0.13 -0.85 -9.27
N ASP A 211 -1.03 0.05 -9.68
CA ASP A 211 -2.44 0.05 -9.27
C ASP A 211 -3.33 -0.66 -10.30
N ALA A 212 -2.95 -0.61 -11.57
CA ALA A 212 -3.56 -1.36 -12.65
C ALA A 212 -2.52 -1.76 -13.69
N ILE A 213 -2.72 -2.91 -14.33
CA ILE A 213 -1.84 -3.40 -15.40
C ILE A 213 -2.68 -3.60 -16.66
N ILE A 214 -2.20 -3.08 -17.78
CA ILE A 214 -2.72 -3.40 -19.12
C ILE A 214 -1.71 -4.31 -19.81
N VAL A 215 -2.14 -5.47 -20.27
CA VAL A 215 -1.32 -6.37 -21.08
C VAL A 215 -1.83 -6.38 -22.51
N CYS A 216 -1.00 -5.92 -23.44
CA CYS A 216 -1.25 -6.08 -24.86
C CYS A 216 -1.00 -7.54 -25.24
N GLY A 217 -1.97 -8.20 -25.84
CA GLY A 217 -1.85 -9.62 -26.21
C GLY A 217 -0.66 -9.88 -27.15
N THR A 218 -0.30 -8.91 -27.98
CA THR A 218 0.86 -8.96 -28.87
C THR A 218 2.19 -9.12 -28.11
N SER A 219 2.30 -8.57 -26.90
CA SER A 219 3.50 -8.71 -26.05
C SER A 219 3.71 -10.13 -25.53
N LEU A 220 2.66 -10.96 -25.46
CA LEU A 220 2.73 -12.35 -25.03
C LEU A 220 3.31 -13.30 -26.11
N ALA A 221 3.65 -12.80 -27.29
CA ALA A 221 4.38 -13.56 -28.28
C ALA A 221 5.81 -13.92 -27.83
N GLU A 222 6.35 -13.20 -26.83
CA GLU A 222 7.62 -13.50 -26.21
C GLU A 222 7.51 -14.73 -25.31
N THR A 223 8.26 -15.80 -25.64
CA THR A 223 8.24 -17.10 -24.93
C THR A 223 9.53 -17.40 -24.18
N THR A 224 10.35 -16.39 -23.90
CA THR A 224 11.56 -16.56 -23.10
C THR A 224 11.22 -17.02 -21.67
N PRO A 225 12.10 -17.78 -20.99
CA PRO A 225 11.85 -18.15 -19.60
C PRO A 225 11.61 -16.96 -18.67
N ALA A 226 12.24 -15.81 -18.93
CA ALA A 226 12.01 -14.57 -18.19
C ALA A 226 10.59 -14.04 -18.42
N ALA A 227 10.11 -14.00 -19.67
CA ALA A 227 8.75 -13.57 -20.00
C ALA A 227 7.69 -14.50 -19.36
N VAL A 228 7.91 -15.81 -19.37
CA VAL A 228 6.99 -16.77 -18.74
C VAL A 228 6.88 -16.53 -17.23
N ARG A 229 8.01 -16.28 -16.55
CA ARG A 229 8.01 -15.95 -15.12
C ARG A 229 7.33 -14.61 -14.84
N ALA A 230 7.57 -13.60 -15.65
CA ALA A 230 6.92 -12.30 -15.54
C ALA A 230 5.41 -12.39 -15.70
N VAL A 231 4.92 -13.17 -16.67
CA VAL A 231 3.47 -13.44 -16.83
C VAL A 231 2.90 -14.16 -15.62
N ALA A 232 3.64 -15.11 -15.04
CA ALA A 232 3.25 -15.78 -13.80
C ALA A 232 3.22 -14.80 -12.60
N ALA A 233 4.16 -13.83 -12.55
CA ALA A 233 4.15 -12.79 -11.55
C ALA A 233 2.93 -11.86 -11.68
N ILE A 234 2.54 -11.49 -12.91
CA ILE A 234 1.32 -10.72 -13.17
C ILE A 234 0.10 -11.51 -12.69
N ASP A 235 -0.01 -12.80 -13.01
CA ASP A 235 -1.12 -13.64 -12.54
C ASP A 235 -1.21 -13.69 -11.00
N ALA A 236 -0.08 -13.93 -10.34
CA ALA A 236 0.00 -13.92 -8.89
C ALA A 236 -0.35 -12.55 -8.28
N TRP A 237 0.06 -11.46 -8.94
CA TRP A 237 -0.30 -10.09 -8.53
C TRP A 237 -1.81 -9.83 -8.66
N VAL A 238 -2.44 -10.27 -9.76
CA VAL A 238 -3.91 -10.18 -9.92
C VAL A 238 -4.62 -10.97 -8.83
N ARG A 239 -4.20 -12.21 -8.58
CA ARG A 239 -4.80 -13.05 -7.53
C ARG A 239 -4.69 -12.43 -6.12
N ARG A 240 -3.69 -11.57 -5.90
CA ARG A 240 -3.52 -10.79 -4.66
C ARG A 240 -4.43 -9.56 -4.57
N GLY A 241 -5.28 -9.27 -5.56
CA GLY A 241 -6.18 -8.12 -5.56
C GLY A 241 -5.91 -7.09 -6.65
N GLY A 242 -4.97 -7.36 -7.55
CA GLY A 242 -4.62 -6.47 -8.67
C GLY A 242 -5.72 -6.36 -9.72
N ARG A 243 -5.68 -5.29 -10.51
CA ARG A 243 -6.60 -5.02 -11.63
C ARG A 243 -5.87 -5.21 -12.95
N LEU A 244 -6.28 -6.18 -13.73
CA LEU A 244 -5.71 -6.48 -15.05
C LEU A 244 -6.71 -6.12 -16.15
N VAL A 245 -6.27 -5.37 -17.15
CA VAL A 245 -6.94 -5.22 -18.44
C VAL A 245 -6.16 -6.02 -19.46
N PHE A 246 -6.79 -7.01 -20.05
CA PHE A 246 -6.16 -7.93 -21.00
C PHE A 246 -6.71 -7.71 -22.40
N LEU A 247 -5.87 -7.18 -23.30
CA LEU A 247 -6.19 -6.93 -24.71
C LEU A 247 -5.83 -8.16 -25.53
N ALA A 248 -6.82 -8.96 -25.92
CA ALA A 248 -6.58 -10.24 -26.59
C ALA A 248 -7.49 -10.42 -27.82
N GLY A 249 -7.30 -9.56 -28.83
CA GLY A 249 -8.09 -9.56 -30.06
C GLY A 249 -7.53 -10.45 -31.14
N GLY A 250 -6.31 -10.26 -31.54
CA GLY A 250 -5.70 -10.89 -32.70
C GLY A 250 -5.42 -12.39 -32.58
N SER A 251 -5.22 -13.04 -33.70
CA SER A 251 -4.90 -14.47 -33.75
C SER A 251 -3.59 -14.80 -33.04
N THR A 252 -2.61 -13.91 -33.08
CA THR A 252 -1.32 -14.07 -32.39
C THR A 252 -1.47 -14.02 -30.88
N ALA A 253 -2.27 -13.07 -30.37
CA ALA A 253 -2.57 -12.96 -28.96
C ALA A 253 -3.30 -14.19 -28.42
N THR A 254 -4.29 -14.70 -29.18
CA THR A 254 -5.03 -15.90 -28.81
C THR A 254 -4.21 -17.18 -28.87
N GLN A 255 -3.23 -17.29 -29.78
CA GLN A 255 -2.32 -18.43 -29.82
C GLN A 255 -1.36 -18.42 -28.61
N GLY A 256 -0.80 -17.26 -28.23
CA GLY A 256 0.03 -17.12 -27.05
C GLY A 256 -0.71 -17.44 -25.74
N CYS A 257 -2.04 -17.27 -25.70
CA CYS A 257 -2.88 -17.57 -24.56
C CYS A 257 -3.38 -19.04 -24.48
N ARG A 258 -3.22 -19.83 -25.54
CA ARG A 258 -3.71 -21.24 -25.56
C ARG A 258 -2.96 -22.14 -24.61
N THR A 259 -1.71 -21.84 -24.34
CA THR A 259 -0.84 -22.64 -23.49
C THR A 259 -0.07 -21.71 -22.56
N GLY A 260 -0.26 -21.87 -21.27
CA GLY A 260 0.47 -21.08 -20.28
C GLY A 260 -0.44 -20.36 -19.27
N VAL A 261 0.18 -19.58 -18.42
CA VAL A 261 -0.48 -18.87 -17.31
C VAL A 261 -1.52 -17.85 -17.82
N ALA A 262 -1.25 -17.17 -18.93
CA ALA A 262 -2.16 -16.20 -19.51
C ALA A 262 -3.50 -16.82 -19.99
N ALA A 263 -3.58 -18.12 -20.20
CA ALA A 263 -4.84 -18.80 -20.46
C ALA A 263 -5.87 -18.64 -19.32
N ALA A 264 -5.38 -18.49 -18.09
CA ALA A 264 -6.22 -18.24 -16.93
C ALA A 264 -6.91 -16.86 -16.97
N TRP A 265 -6.47 -15.93 -17.81
CA TRP A 265 -7.08 -14.62 -17.99
C TRP A 265 -8.24 -14.60 -18.99
N LEU A 266 -8.32 -15.62 -19.84
CA LEU A 266 -9.45 -15.76 -20.77
C LEU A 266 -10.73 -16.09 -20.01
N PRO A 267 -11.85 -15.44 -20.36
CA PRO A 267 -13.14 -15.78 -19.77
C PRO A 267 -13.51 -17.25 -20.05
N GLY A 268 -13.86 -17.97 -19.01
CA GLY A 268 -14.27 -19.36 -19.05
C GLY A 268 -15.35 -19.63 -18.02
N ARG A 269 -15.62 -20.93 -17.73
CA ARG A 269 -16.54 -21.29 -16.64
C ARG A 269 -15.91 -21.02 -15.28
N ALA A 270 -16.75 -20.87 -14.26
CA ALA A 270 -16.28 -20.72 -12.89
C ALA A 270 -15.24 -21.81 -12.54
N GLY A 271 -14.05 -21.37 -12.08
CA GLY A 271 -12.95 -22.24 -11.70
C GLY A 271 -12.17 -22.90 -12.85
N ARG A 272 -12.45 -22.56 -14.11
CA ARG A 272 -11.72 -23.06 -15.29
C ARG A 272 -11.27 -21.92 -16.19
N ALA A 273 -10.06 -22.05 -16.74
CA ALA A 273 -9.57 -21.17 -17.79
C ALA A 273 -10.49 -21.25 -19.02
N GLY A 274 -10.71 -20.12 -19.67
CA GLY A 274 -11.41 -20.07 -20.93
C GLY A 274 -10.57 -20.55 -22.09
N SER A 275 -11.23 -20.84 -23.20
CA SER A 275 -10.57 -21.16 -24.46
C SER A 275 -11.24 -20.45 -25.62
N VAL A 276 -10.47 -20.16 -26.66
CA VAL A 276 -10.95 -19.57 -27.90
C VAL A 276 -11.28 -20.69 -28.87
N ALA A 277 -12.56 -20.78 -29.26
CA ALA A 277 -13.03 -21.81 -30.23
C ALA A 277 -12.49 -21.50 -31.63
N LYS A 278 -12.63 -20.28 -32.09
CA LYS A 278 -12.18 -19.80 -33.39
C LYS A 278 -12.16 -18.29 -33.46
N MET A 279 -11.52 -17.76 -34.49
CA MET A 279 -11.63 -16.35 -34.87
C MET A 279 -12.84 -16.15 -35.77
N VAL A 280 -13.55 -15.05 -35.53
CA VAL A 280 -14.74 -14.67 -36.31
C VAL A 280 -14.65 -13.19 -36.70
N PRO A 281 -15.18 -12.81 -37.87
CA PRO A 281 -15.15 -11.40 -38.29
C PRO A 281 -16.04 -10.53 -37.39
N LEU A 282 -15.52 -9.39 -36.95
CA LEU A 282 -16.30 -8.38 -36.24
C LEU A 282 -17.22 -7.66 -37.22
N ARG A 283 -18.52 -7.73 -37.01
CA ARG A 283 -19.53 -7.17 -37.91
C ARG A 283 -20.07 -5.82 -37.41
N ARG A 284 -20.06 -5.57 -36.12
CA ARG A 284 -20.68 -4.39 -35.50
C ARG A 284 -19.77 -3.86 -34.37
N SER A 285 -19.68 -2.54 -34.26
CA SER A 285 -18.94 -1.85 -33.22
C SER A 285 -19.80 -1.02 -32.27
N ALA A 286 -21.12 -0.93 -32.56
CA ALA A 286 -22.03 -0.01 -31.86
C ALA A 286 -22.07 -0.23 -30.34
N ALA A 287 -21.97 -1.46 -29.87
CA ALA A 287 -21.96 -1.75 -28.44
C ALA A 287 -20.65 -1.29 -27.76
N VAL A 288 -19.51 -1.46 -28.43
CA VAL A 288 -18.22 -0.95 -27.93
C VAL A 288 -18.19 0.58 -27.96
N GLU A 289 -18.76 1.20 -28.99
CA GLU A 289 -18.92 2.65 -29.09
C GLU A 289 -19.79 3.21 -27.96
N THR A 290 -20.90 2.52 -27.65
CA THR A 290 -21.79 2.87 -26.54
C THR A 290 -21.11 2.67 -25.20
N TYR A 291 -20.42 1.55 -25.01
CA TYR A 291 -19.68 1.24 -23.79
C TYR A 291 -18.56 2.26 -23.54
N SER A 292 -17.84 2.65 -24.59
CA SER A 292 -16.78 3.65 -24.51
C SER A 292 -17.27 5.07 -24.25
N LYS A 293 -18.59 5.33 -24.38
CA LYS A 293 -19.17 6.68 -24.35
C LYS A 293 -18.49 7.64 -25.35
N ALA A 294 -17.92 7.08 -26.43
CA ALA A 294 -17.20 7.84 -27.43
C ALA A 294 -18.15 8.74 -28.23
N GLY A 295 -17.79 10.01 -28.38
CA GLY A 295 -18.55 10.96 -29.19
C GLY A 295 -18.42 10.75 -30.71
N ARG A 296 -17.52 9.84 -31.15
CA ARG A 296 -17.29 9.58 -32.58
C ARG A 296 -17.33 8.07 -32.84
N PRO A 297 -18.21 7.65 -33.78
CA PRO A 297 -18.32 6.25 -34.18
C PRO A 297 -17.02 5.78 -34.89
N LEU A 298 -16.76 4.50 -34.83
CA LEU A 298 -15.72 3.86 -35.61
C LEU A 298 -16.16 3.78 -37.08
N ASP A 299 -15.24 4.02 -38.02
CA ASP A 299 -15.53 3.87 -39.45
C ASP A 299 -15.90 2.40 -39.74
N ARG A 300 -17.07 2.18 -40.33
CA ARG A 300 -17.54 0.85 -40.69
C ARG A 300 -16.60 0.16 -41.70
N GLY A 301 -15.95 0.92 -42.56
CA GLY A 301 -14.95 0.39 -43.50
C GLY A 301 -13.72 -0.21 -42.80
N ALA A 302 -13.41 0.32 -41.64
CA ALA A 302 -12.26 -0.16 -40.83
C ALA A 302 -12.52 -1.51 -40.13
N LEU A 303 -13.76 -2.00 -40.10
CA LEU A 303 -14.09 -3.32 -39.54
C LEU A 303 -13.88 -4.45 -40.55
N VAL A 304 -13.69 -4.14 -41.83
CA VAL A 304 -13.50 -5.16 -42.88
C VAL A 304 -12.20 -5.90 -42.67
N GLY A 305 -12.27 -7.22 -42.47
CA GLY A 305 -11.12 -8.06 -42.22
C GLY A 305 -10.65 -8.11 -40.77
N LEU A 306 -11.32 -7.41 -39.85
CA LEU A 306 -11.02 -7.50 -38.43
C LEU A 306 -11.65 -8.76 -37.84
N GLU A 307 -10.83 -9.61 -37.25
CA GLU A 307 -11.27 -10.83 -36.59
C GLU A 307 -11.13 -10.71 -35.07
N VAL A 308 -12.10 -11.27 -34.35
CA VAL A 308 -12.18 -11.30 -32.89
C VAL A 308 -12.35 -12.73 -32.39
N PRO A 309 -11.88 -13.06 -31.18
CA PRO A 309 -11.98 -14.41 -30.66
C PRO A 309 -13.43 -14.75 -30.26
N LEU A 310 -13.92 -15.89 -30.76
CA LEU A 310 -15.13 -16.51 -30.25
C LEU A 310 -14.72 -17.46 -29.10
N LEU A 311 -15.19 -17.15 -27.89
CA LEU A 311 -14.96 -18.00 -26.73
C LEU A 311 -15.78 -19.28 -26.80
N GLU A 312 -15.26 -20.38 -26.24
CA GLU A 312 -16.04 -21.58 -26.02
C GLU A 312 -17.14 -21.32 -24.99
N ASP A 313 -18.35 -21.77 -25.30
CA ASP A 313 -19.51 -21.71 -24.42
C ASP A 313 -19.80 -20.29 -23.82
N PRO A 314 -20.11 -19.27 -24.67
CA PRO A 314 -20.31 -17.89 -24.21
C PRO A 314 -21.45 -17.74 -23.17
N ALA A 315 -22.41 -18.69 -23.16
CA ALA A 315 -23.55 -18.63 -22.24
C ALA A 315 -23.21 -19.00 -20.79
N SER A 316 -22.07 -19.68 -20.58
CA SER A 316 -21.64 -20.14 -19.24
C SER A 316 -20.41 -19.42 -18.71
N LEU A 317 -20.02 -18.29 -19.33
CA LEU A 317 -18.84 -17.53 -18.90
C LEU A 317 -18.97 -17.05 -17.46
N ASP A 318 -17.92 -17.23 -16.68
CA ASP A 318 -17.79 -16.63 -15.35
C ASP A 318 -17.56 -15.12 -15.48
N GLY A 319 -18.26 -14.31 -14.67
CA GLY A 319 -18.15 -12.87 -14.69
C GLY A 319 -19.30 -12.15 -15.40
N SER A 320 -19.16 -10.84 -15.51
CA SER A 320 -20.12 -9.92 -16.13
C SER A 320 -19.67 -9.58 -17.54
N ILE A 321 -20.58 -9.76 -18.52
CA ILE A 321 -20.34 -9.33 -19.89
C ILE A 321 -20.80 -7.87 -19.97
N GLU A 322 -19.86 -6.96 -20.18
CA GLU A 322 -20.11 -5.52 -20.20
C GLU A 322 -20.43 -4.97 -21.60
N ALA A 323 -19.89 -5.64 -22.64
CA ALA A 323 -20.22 -5.29 -24.03
C ALA A 323 -20.29 -6.54 -24.92
N TRP A 324 -21.30 -6.54 -25.80
CA TRP A 324 -21.51 -7.55 -26.84
C TRP A 324 -21.22 -6.95 -28.22
N GLU A 325 -21.05 -7.76 -29.26
CA GLU A 325 -20.99 -7.26 -30.63
C GLU A 325 -22.31 -6.56 -31.06
N GLY A 326 -23.43 -7.11 -30.63
CA GLY A 326 -24.78 -6.59 -30.85
C GLY A 326 -25.49 -6.20 -29.58
N SER A 327 -26.82 -6.08 -29.64
CA SER A 327 -27.66 -5.66 -28.51
C SER A 327 -28.34 -6.80 -27.75
N SER A 328 -28.12 -8.06 -28.15
CA SER A 328 -28.81 -9.22 -27.56
C SER A 328 -27.87 -10.09 -26.75
N PRO A 329 -28.33 -10.61 -25.58
CA PRO A 329 -27.65 -11.70 -24.90
C PRO A 329 -27.63 -12.91 -25.82
N GLY A 330 -26.47 -13.31 -26.31
CA GLY A 330 -26.27 -14.38 -27.28
C GLY A 330 -25.44 -13.96 -28.48
N ASP A 331 -25.23 -12.65 -28.66
CA ASP A 331 -24.24 -12.11 -29.57
C ASP A 331 -22.83 -12.38 -29.02
N LEU A 332 -21.79 -12.08 -29.79
CA LEU A 332 -20.41 -12.29 -29.42
C LEU A 332 -20.00 -11.38 -28.24
N PRO A 333 -19.53 -11.89 -27.08
CA PRO A 333 -19.04 -11.05 -26.00
C PRO A 333 -17.72 -10.40 -26.42
N LEU A 334 -17.58 -9.10 -26.22
CA LEU A 334 -16.40 -8.33 -26.57
C LEU A 334 -15.65 -7.81 -25.33
N VAL A 335 -16.38 -7.49 -24.26
CA VAL A 335 -15.79 -7.07 -22.99
C VAL A 335 -16.37 -7.92 -21.87
N VAL A 336 -15.51 -8.61 -21.13
CA VAL A 336 -15.91 -9.47 -20.01
C VAL A 336 -15.05 -9.11 -18.80
N ARG A 337 -15.69 -8.72 -17.71
CA ARG A 337 -15.05 -8.49 -16.42
C ARG A 337 -15.33 -9.66 -15.48
N ARG A 338 -14.29 -10.23 -14.91
CA ARG A 338 -14.40 -11.37 -14.00
C ARG A 338 -13.49 -11.24 -12.80
N ALA A 339 -13.86 -11.90 -11.71
CA ALA A 339 -12.97 -12.06 -10.57
C ALA A 339 -11.91 -13.14 -10.88
N HIS A 340 -10.66 -12.89 -10.42
CA HIS A 340 -9.57 -13.85 -10.53
C HIS A 340 -8.76 -13.84 -9.24
N GLY A 341 -8.95 -14.85 -8.39
CA GLY A 341 -8.55 -14.76 -7.00
C GLY A 341 -9.31 -13.63 -6.29
N PHE A 342 -8.57 -12.72 -5.66
CA PHE A 342 -9.13 -11.55 -4.98
C PHE A 342 -9.11 -10.27 -5.83
N GLY A 343 -8.58 -10.35 -7.06
CA GLY A 343 -8.54 -9.26 -8.02
C GLY A 343 -9.49 -9.42 -9.19
N THR A 344 -9.32 -8.58 -10.19
CA THR A 344 -10.20 -8.53 -11.37
C THR A 344 -9.42 -8.61 -12.67
N VAL A 345 -9.97 -9.32 -13.63
CA VAL A 345 -9.51 -9.34 -15.02
C VAL A 345 -10.62 -8.78 -15.90
N THR A 346 -10.34 -7.71 -16.61
CA THR A 346 -11.18 -7.19 -17.69
C THR A 346 -10.59 -7.64 -19.00
N TRP A 347 -11.18 -8.65 -19.61
CA TRP A 347 -10.80 -9.13 -20.93
C TRP A 347 -11.54 -8.35 -22.01
N ILE A 348 -10.83 -7.98 -23.06
CA ILE A 348 -11.42 -7.39 -24.27
C ILE A 348 -10.92 -8.15 -25.49
N GLY A 349 -11.85 -8.59 -26.33
CA GLY A 349 -11.57 -9.32 -27.58
C GLY A 349 -11.12 -8.43 -28.74
N LEU A 350 -10.49 -7.28 -28.44
CA LEU A 350 -10.03 -6.30 -29.41
C LEU A 350 -8.56 -5.93 -29.14
N ASP A 351 -7.78 -5.80 -30.20
CA ASP A 351 -6.39 -5.33 -30.12
C ASP A 351 -6.35 -3.79 -30.20
N LEU A 352 -6.41 -3.12 -29.06
CA LEU A 352 -6.44 -1.66 -28.98
C LEU A 352 -5.09 -1.02 -29.36
N ASP A 353 -4.03 -1.79 -29.39
CA ASP A 353 -2.68 -1.43 -29.86
C ASP A 353 -2.53 -1.50 -31.38
N GLN A 354 -3.51 -2.09 -32.09
CA GLN A 354 -3.51 -2.27 -33.55
C GLN A 354 -4.55 -1.38 -34.24
N ALA A 355 -4.39 -1.20 -35.56
CA ALA A 355 -5.41 -0.56 -36.38
C ALA A 355 -6.68 -1.45 -36.42
N PRO A 356 -7.87 -0.84 -36.43
CA PRO A 356 -8.19 0.59 -36.49
C PRO A 356 -8.22 1.28 -35.11
N PHE A 357 -8.20 0.54 -34.01
CA PHE A 357 -8.40 1.08 -32.65
C PHE A 357 -7.26 2.00 -32.21
N ARG A 358 -6.02 1.74 -32.60
CA ARG A 358 -4.84 2.59 -32.28
C ARG A 358 -5.06 4.06 -32.67
N THR A 359 -5.78 4.32 -33.76
CA THR A 359 -6.05 5.66 -34.28
C THR A 359 -7.44 6.18 -33.98
N TRP A 360 -8.34 5.34 -33.49
CA TRP A 360 -9.68 5.75 -33.14
C TRP A 360 -9.68 6.57 -31.85
N GLN A 361 -10.28 7.76 -31.89
CA GLN A 361 -10.34 8.65 -30.73
C GLN A 361 -11.18 8.08 -29.57
N GLY A 362 -12.11 7.17 -29.86
CA GLY A 362 -12.90 6.48 -28.84
C GLY A 362 -12.10 5.49 -28.00
N THR A 363 -10.91 5.08 -28.43
CA THR A 363 -10.05 4.15 -27.67
C THR A 363 -9.62 4.75 -26.33
N ASP A 364 -9.38 6.05 -26.28
CA ASP A 364 -8.98 6.71 -25.04
C ASP A 364 -10.11 6.63 -23.99
N SER A 365 -11.34 6.94 -24.38
CA SER A 365 -12.53 6.79 -23.52
C SER A 365 -12.84 5.32 -23.19
N LEU A 366 -12.63 4.41 -24.13
CA LEU A 366 -12.77 2.97 -23.91
C LEU A 366 -11.83 2.48 -22.82
N LEU A 367 -10.57 2.90 -22.85
CA LEU A 367 -9.58 2.54 -21.81
C LEU A 367 -9.99 3.09 -20.44
N VAL A 368 -10.56 4.29 -20.37
CA VAL A 368 -11.10 4.84 -19.12
C VAL A 368 -12.18 3.91 -18.54
N GLU A 369 -13.13 3.45 -19.36
CA GLU A 369 -14.19 2.54 -18.89
C GLU A 369 -13.64 1.16 -18.50
N LEU A 370 -12.67 0.62 -19.26
CA LEU A 370 -12.01 -0.65 -18.92
C LEU A 370 -11.25 -0.61 -17.59
N LEU A 371 -10.66 0.53 -17.24
CA LEU A 371 -9.97 0.76 -15.97
C LEU A 371 -10.92 0.95 -14.77
N GLY A 372 -12.21 0.93 -14.98
CA GLY A 372 -13.20 1.05 -13.91
C GLY A 372 -14.10 2.28 -14.02
N GLY A 373 -14.01 3.00 -15.13
CA GLY A 373 -14.84 4.16 -15.40
C GLY A 373 -14.51 5.39 -14.57
N ARG A 374 -15.34 6.40 -14.71
CA ARG A 374 -15.28 7.64 -13.94
C ARG A 374 -15.87 7.38 -12.57
N THR A 375 -15.09 7.58 -11.53
CA THR A 375 -15.64 7.64 -10.18
C THR A 375 -16.55 8.86 -10.10
N GLU A 376 -17.82 8.69 -9.72
CA GLU A 376 -18.68 9.84 -9.46
C GLU A 376 -17.96 10.77 -8.47
N LYS A 377 -17.85 12.04 -8.83
CA LYS A 377 -17.15 13.05 -8.05
C LYS A 377 -17.62 12.99 -6.60
N ALA A 378 -16.80 12.45 -5.73
CA ALA A 378 -16.90 12.73 -4.31
C ALA A 378 -16.85 14.25 -4.18
N GLY A 379 -17.91 14.82 -3.60
CA GLY A 379 -18.03 16.27 -3.45
C GLY A 379 -16.73 16.81 -2.86
N ARG A 380 -16.18 17.85 -3.49
CA ARG A 380 -14.96 18.52 -3.07
C ARG A 380 -14.99 18.74 -1.55
N ALA A 381 -14.34 17.87 -0.81
CA ALA A 381 -13.87 18.22 0.51
C ALA A 381 -12.89 19.37 0.30
N GLY A 382 -13.15 20.51 0.93
CA GLY A 382 -12.39 21.74 0.72
C GLY A 382 -10.90 21.47 0.83
N GLU A 383 -10.12 22.34 0.19
CA GLU A 383 -8.65 22.40 0.18
C GLU A 383 -8.01 22.19 1.56
N VAL A 384 -8.17 21.00 2.13
CA VAL A 384 -7.41 20.58 3.30
C VAL A 384 -6.08 20.05 2.78
N SER A 385 -5.05 20.70 3.23
CA SER A 385 -3.63 20.41 3.05
C SER A 385 -3.37 18.95 2.65
N ARG A 386 -2.80 18.74 1.46
CA ARG A 386 -2.48 17.49 0.76
C ARG A 386 -1.46 16.60 1.49
N GLN A 387 -1.64 16.33 2.77
CA GLN A 387 -0.73 15.50 3.55
C GLN A 387 -1.46 14.24 4.00
N THR A 388 -1.01 13.12 3.46
CA THR A 388 -1.28 11.72 3.89
C THR A 388 -2.52 11.50 4.77
N LEU A 389 -3.70 11.75 4.20
CA LEU A 389 -4.98 11.41 4.82
C LEU A 389 -5.45 10.09 4.18
N ASP A 390 -4.85 8.98 4.59
CA ASP A 390 -5.23 7.65 4.12
C ASP A 390 -5.72 6.75 5.27
N LEU A 391 -6.50 5.74 4.93
CA LEU A 391 -6.98 4.73 5.88
C LEU A 391 -5.82 3.91 6.47
N GLY A 392 -4.73 3.75 5.75
CA GLY A 392 -3.52 3.07 6.24
C GLY A 392 -2.91 3.82 7.43
N GLY A 393 -2.84 5.15 7.36
CA GLY A 393 -2.40 5.97 8.48
C GLY A 393 -3.32 5.88 9.68
N GLN A 394 -4.64 5.85 9.45
CA GLN A 394 -5.62 5.66 10.52
C GLN A 394 -5.49 4.29 11.18
N LEU A 395 -5.36 3.22 10.39
CA LEU A 395 -5.11 1.87 10.89
C LEU A 395 -3.82 1.81 11.73
N ARG A 396 -2.77 2.45 11.24
CA ARG A 396 -1.50 2.54 11.95
C ARG A 396 -1.66 3.21 13.32
N MET A 397 -2.34 4.34 13.38
CA MET A 397 -2.61 5.04 14.64
C MET A 397 -3.43 4.17 15.61
N ALA A 398 -4.35 3.35 15.09
CA ALA A 398 -5.15 2.44 15.89
C ALA A 398 -4.33 1.25 16.42
N VAL A 399 -3.46 0.66 15.59
CA VAL A 399 -2.59 -0.46 15.98
C VAL A 399 -1.47 0.01 16.93
N ASP A 400 -1.06 1.29 16.86
CA ASP A 400 -0.07 1.89 17.77
C ASP A 400 -0.63 2.23 19.17
N ARG A 401 -1.85 1.81 19.46
CA ARG A 401 -2.44 1.93 20.78
C ARG A 401 -2.34 0.63 21.55
N PHE A 402 -1.72 0.68 22.70
CA PHE A 402 -1.50 -0.49 23.55
C PHE A 402 -2.28 -0.34 24.85
N ASP A 403 -3.11 -1.33 25.16
CA ASP A 403 -3.80 -1.40 26.44
C ASP A 403 -2.79 -1.53 27.58
N GLY A 404 -2.91 -0.67 28.58
CA GLY A 404 -1.96 -0.63 29.70
C GLY A 404 -0.84 0.42 29.57
N VAL A 405 -0.49 0.87 28.36
CA VAL A 405 0.47 1.95 28.15
C VAL A 405 -0.27 3.28 28.24
N ARG A 406 -0.01 4.04 29.32
CA ARG A 406 -0.63 5.34 29.52
C ARG A 406 0.35 6.46 29.18
N ALA A 407 -0.08 7.38 28.32
CA ALA A 407 0.64 8.63 28.14
C ALA A 407 0.58 9.43 29.43
N VAL A 408 1.70 10.03 29.85
CA VAL A 408 1.71 10.92 31.02
C VAL A 408 0.85 12.15 30.68
N PRO A 409 -0.22 12.46 31.44
CA PRO A 409 -1.05 13.64 31.18
C PRO A 409 -0.22 14.92 31.19
N PHE A 410 -0.51 15.81 30.25
CA PHE A 410 0.21 17.09 30.15
C PHE A 410 0.14 17.89 31.44
N GLU A 411 -0.99 17.82 32.17
CA GLU A 411 -1.21 18.52 33.43
C GLU A 411 -0.20 18.11 34.50
N ILE A 412 0.18 16.83 34.53
CA ILE A 412 1.20 16.33 35.47
C ILE A 412 2.57 16.87 35.11
N ILE A 413 2.91 16.86 33.80
CA ILE A 413 4.18 17.39 33.32
C ILE A 413 4.25 18.90 33.60
N ALA A 414 3.18 19.63 33.34
CA ALA A 414 3.09 21.06 33.60
C ALA A 414 3.19 21.37 35.11
N ALA A 415 2.48 20.63 35.96
CA ALA A 415 2.57 20.79 37.42
C ALA A 415 3.98 20.50 37.94
N LEU A 416 4.64 19.44 37.44
CA LEU A 416 5.99 19.09 37.80
C LEU A 416 6.99 20.19 37.36
N ALA A 417 6.80 20.73 36.15
CA ALA A 417 7.63 21.83 35.64
C ALA A 417 7.46 23.14 36.47
N ILE A 418 6.22 23.49 36.82
CA ILE A 418 5.92 24.63 37.68
C ILE A 418 6.55 24.44 39.05
N LEU A 419 6.40 23.26 39.65
CA LEU A 419 7.01 22.96 40.95
C LEU A 419 8.54 23.03 40.88
N TYR A 420 9.15 22.51 39.80
CA TYR A 420 10.59 22.60 39.55
C TYR A 420 11.05 24.07 39.51
N ILE A 421 10.37 24.93 38.74
CA ILE A 421 10.68 26.34 38.65
C ILE A 421 10.54 27.04 40.03
N ALA A 422 9.49 26.68 40.76
CA ALA A 422 9.27 27.24 42.11
C ALA A 422 10.34 26.79 43.11
N CYS A 423 10.82 25.57 43.01
CA CYS A 423 11.94 25.08 43.85
C CYS A 423 13.27 25.70 43.44
N LEU A 424 13.49 25.88 42.14
CA LEU A 424 14.77 26.33 41.59
C LEU A 424 15.02 27.83 41.84
N TYR A 425 13.97 28.68 41.77
CA TYR A 425 14.15 30.12 41.83
C TYR A 425 13.68 30.72 43.16
N PRO A 426 12.40 30.74 43.57
CA PRO A 426 12.00 31.42 44.78
C PRO A 426 12.43 30.68 46.06
N LEU A 427 12.32 29.33 46.05
CA LEU A 427 12.60 28.54 47.25
C LEU A 427 14.11 28.45 47.51
N GLU A 428 14.91 28.17 46.51
CA GLU A 428 16.35 28.09 46.60
C GLU A 428 16.95 29.43 47.01
N TRP A 429 16.51 30.55 46.39
CA TRP A 429 16.91 31.91 46.77
C TRP A 429 16.56 32.19 48.24
N TRP A 430 15.37 31.84 48.70
CA TRP A 430 14.93 32.04 50.06
C TRP A 430 15.76 31.21 51.06
N VAL A 431 16.07 29.95 50.78
CA VAL A 431 16.92 29.09 51.64
C VAL A 431 18.35 29.63 51.72
N VAL A 432 18.96 29.96 50.59
CA VAL A 432 20.36 30.46 50.52
C VAL A 432 20.50 31.85 51.14
N SER A 433 19.52 32.74 50.94
CA SER A 433 19.53 34.10 51.53
C SER A 433 19.37 34.06 53.04
N ARG A 434 18.53 33.16 53.59
CA ARG A 434 18.37 32.96 55.02
C ARG A 434 19.57 32.33 55.68
N GLY A 435 20.26 31.43 54.98
CA GLY A 435 21.48 30.76 55.49
C GLY A 435 22.72 31.66 55.44
N GLY A 436 22.67 32.85 54.83
CA GLY A 436 23.77 33.78 54.76
C GLY A 436 25.02 33.29 54.02
N GLN A 437 24.92 32.16 53.32
CA GLN A 437 26.04 31.54 52.61
C GLN A 437 25.74 31.33 51.12
N PRO A 438 25.91 32.33 50.26
CA PRO A 438 25.60 32.23 48.83
C PRO A 438 26.40 31.12 48.09
N ARG A 439 27.53 30.67 48.68
CA ARG A 439 28.31 29.56 48.12
C ARG A 439 27.57 28.19 48.13
N LEU A 440 26.57 28.03 49.01
CA LEU A 440 25.74 26.80 49.05
C LEU A 440 24.88 26.63 47.80
N ALA A 441 24.59 27.71 47.06
CA ALA A 441 23.86 27.60 45.79
C ALA A 441 24.54 26.66 44.79
N TRP A 442 25.85 26.60 44.79
CA TRP A 442 26.61 25.65 43.95
C TRP A 442 26.38 24.17 44.28
N LEU A 443 25.88 23.88 45.47
CA LEU A 443 25.55 22.52 45.89
C LEU A 443 24.05 22.24 45.84
N THR A 444 23.23 23.23 46.24
CA THR A 444 21.78 23.07 46.31
C THR A 444 21.15 23.03 44.92
N LEU A 445 21.64 23.80 43.97
CA LEU A 445 21.12 23.83 42.62
C LEU A 445 21.30 22.51 41.89
N PRO A 446 22.49 21.89 41.81
CA PRO A 446 22.63 20.56 41.26
C PRO A 446 21.84 19.47 42.01
N ALA A 447 21.69 19.60 43.35
CA ALA A 447 20.92 18.67 44.13
C ALA A 447 19.40 18.73 43.78
N VAL A 448 18.85 19.92 43.60
CA VAL A 448 17.46 20.11 43.15
C VAL A 448 17.27 19.53 41.74
N VAL A 449 18.18 19.83 40.81
CA VAL A 449 18.13 19.28 39.45
C VAL A 449 18.17 17.76 39.49
N ALA A 450 19.08 17.16 40.25
CA ALA A 450 19.19 15.69 40.37
C ALA A 450 17.94 15.08 41.01
N ALA A 451 17.37 15.71 42.02
CA ALA A 451 16.13 15.23 42.66
C ALA A 451 14.93 15.26 41.70
N PHE A 452 14.75 16.34 40.93
CA PHE A 452 13.68 16.43 39.95
C PHE A 452 13.91 15.51 38.74
N ALA A 453 15.14 15.35 38.27
CA ALA A 453 15.48 14.40 37.22
C ALA A 453 15.15 12.96 37.66
N SER A 454 15.54 12.58 38.90
CA SER A 454 15.22 11.27 39.47
C SER A 454 13.71 11.07 39.66
N LEU A 455 13.00 12.11 40.12
CA LEU A 455 11.53 12.06 40.26
C LEU A 455 10.84 11.94 38.90
N ALA A 456 11.29 12.69 37.91
CA ALA A 456 10.74 12.58 36.56
C ALA A 456 10.98 11.20 35.95
N TRP A 457 12.20 10.67 36.12
CA TRP A 457 12.54 9.33 35.65
C TRP A 457 11.70 8.25 36.36
N TRP A 458 11.61 8.29 37.68
CA TRP A 458 10.81 7.35 38.46
C TRP A 458 9.31 7.43 38.14
N SER A 459 8.78 8.66 37.93
CA SER A 459 7.38 8.84 37.58
C SER A 459 7.11 8.30 36.18
N ALA A 460 7.98 8.55 35.19
CA ALA A 460 7.84 8.05 33.84
C ALA A 460 7.85 6.51 33.80
N ASP A 461 8.76 5.87 34.53
CA ASP A 461 8.85 4.42 34.64
C ASP A 461 7.58 3.82 35.26
N ARG A 462 7.08 4.46 36.32
CA ARG A 462 5.86 4.00 37.01
C ARG A 462 4.59 4.15 36.17
N TRP A 463 4.52 5.17 35.28
CA TRP A 463 3.35 5.42 34.45
C TRP A 463 3.35 4.60 33.16
N LYS A 464 4.50 4.39 32.56
CA LYS A 464 4.61 3.65 31.29
C LYS A 464 4.58 2.14 31.45
N GLY A 465 4.85 1.62 32.66
CA GLY A 465 4.94 0.20 32.91
C GLY A 465 6.25 -0.42 32.43
N SER A 466 6.48 -1.68 32.84
CA SER A 466 7.69 -2.45 32.49
C SER A 466 7.39 -3.67 31.61
N GLU A 467 6.12 -3.84 31.19
CA GLU A 467 5.68 -4.99 30.42
C GLU A 467 5.76 -4.71 28.92
N TRP A 468 5.99 -5.74 28.15
CA TRP A 468 5.94 -5.71 26.70
C TRP A 468 4.49 -5.81 26.25
N HIS A 469 4.13 -5.01 25.29
CA HIS A 469 2.79 -5.07 24.70
C HIS A 469 2.88 -5.31 23.21
N ALA A 470 1.98 -6.14 22.69
CA ALA A 470 1.80 -6.35 21.26
C ALA A 470 0.32 -6.16 20.91
N HIS A 471 0.07 -5.38 19.87
CA HIS A 471 -1.26 -5.19 19.32
C HIS A 471 -1.27 -5.70 17.87
N ARG A 472 -2.28 -6.48 17.53
CA ARG A 472 -2.33 -7.20 16.27
C ARG A 472 -3.67 -7.00 15.58
N ALA A 473 -3.63 -6.93 14.24
CA ALA A 473 -4.79 -6.82 13.38
C ALA A 473 -4.61 -7.72 12.17
N ASP A 474 -5.53 -8.63 11.92
CA ASP A 474 -5.45 -9.61 10.84
C ASP A 474 -6.67 -9.57 9.93
N VAL A 475 -6.42 -9.72 8.63
CA VAL A 475 -7.43 -9.95 7.61
C VAL A 475 -7.07 -11.23 6.87
N VAL A 476 -8.01 -12.15 6.76
CA VAL A 476 -7.83 -13.42 6.08
C VAL A 476 -8.86 -13.55 4.98
N ASP A 477 -8.41 -13.56 3.74
CA ASP A 477 -9.24 -13.76 2.56
C ASP A 477 -9.10 -15.19 2.07
N VAL A 478 -10.23 -15.82 1.79
CA VAL A 478 -10.29 -17.22 1.33
C VAL A 478 -11.16 -17.30 0.09
N ASP A 479 -10.66 -17.98 -0.94
CA ASP A 479 -11.52 -18.44 -2.03
C ASP A 479 -12.39 -19.58 -1.52
N GLY A 480 -13.70 -19.40 -1.55
CA GLY A 480 -14.67 -20.39 -1.05
C GLY A 480 -14.59 -21.74 -1.74
N ALA A 481 -14.16 -21.75 -3.01
CA ALA A 481 -13.87 -22.98 -3.75
C ALA A 481 -12.61 -23.70 -3.25
N GLY A 482 -11.86 -23.13 -2.31
CA GLY A 482 -10.72 -23.75 -1.66
C GLY A 482 -9.45 -23.77 -2.48
N SER A 483 -9.27 -22.85 -3.41
CA SER A 483 -8.07 -22.80 -4.25
C SER A 483 -6.94 -21.98 -3.62
N LEU A 484 -7.26 -20.91 -2.88
CA LEU A 484 -6.30 -19.93 -2.43
C LEU A 484 -6.76 -19.22 -1.14
N ALA A 485 -5.80 -18.93 -0.27
CA ALA A 485 -5.95 -17.99 0.83
C ALA A 485 -4.86 -16.93 0.78
N ARG A 486 -5.19 -15.71 1.24
CA ARG A 486 -4.21 -14.67 1.54
C ARG A 486 -4.47 -14.10 2.92
N GLY A 487 -3.41 -13.70 3.61
CA GLY A 487 -3.50 -12.98 4.85
C GLY A 487 -2.75 -11.68 4.77
N THR A 488 -3.31 -10.64 5.38
CA THR A 488 -2.64 -9.37 5.64
C THR A 488 -2.71 -9.14 7.14
N SER A 489 -1.56 -8.96 7.77
CA SER A 489 -1.46 -8.82 9.22
C SER A 489 -0.61 -7.62 9.59
N TYR A 490 -1.06 -6.89 10.58
CA TYR A 490 -0.37 -5.75 11.16
C TYR A 490 -0.02 -6.06 12.59
N LEU A 491 1.21 -5.75 12.98
CA LEU A 491 1.73 -5.97 14.33
C LEU A 491 2.36 -4.70 14.85
N GLY A 492 1.88 -4.21 15.98
CA GLY A 492 2.55 -3.19 16.78
C GLY A 492 3.24 -3.83 17.98
N ILE A 493 4.50 -3.49 18.22
CA ILE A 493 5.27 -3.91 19.40
C ILE A 493 5.67 -2.67 20.16
N TRP A 494 5.34 -2.59 21.44
CA TRP A 494 5.81 -1.57 22.36
C TRP A 494 6.85 -2.15 23.31
N SER A 495 7.96 -1.44 23.44
CA SER A 495 9.11 -1.86 24.26
C SER A 495 9.31 -0.93 25.45
N PRO A 496 9.39 -1.45 26.70
CA PRO A 496 9.74 -0.64 27.85
C PRO A 496 11.22 -0.27 27.91
N VAL A 497 12.09 -1.02 27.22
CA VAL A 497 13.56 -0.89 27.25
C VAL A 497 14.12 -0.87 25.83
N ASN A 498 15.39 -0.49 25.68
CA ASN A 498 16.07 -0.61 24.39
C ASN A 498 16.24 -2.09 24.01
N ALA A 499 15.81 -2.44 22.82
CA ALA A 499 15.89 -3.81 22.32
C ALA A 499 16.15 -3.83 20.82
N THR A 500 16.63 -4.98 20.34
CA THR A 500 16.69 -5.29 18.90
C THR A 500 15.92 -6.57 18.65
N PHE A 501 15.06 -6.57 17.63
CA PHE A 501 14.20 -7.70 17.30
C PHE A 501 14.51 -8.29 15.95
N ASP A 502 14.43 -9.62 15.88
CA ASP A 502 14.21 -10.31 14.63
C ASP A 502 12.71 -10.57 14.51
N VAL A 503 12.09 -10.13 13.41
CA VAL A 503 10.64 -10.21 13.20
C VAL A 503 10.38 -10.96 11.91
N GLY A 504 9.61 -12.02 11.98
CA GLY A 504 9.17 -12.79 10.81
C GLY A 504 7.70 -13.18 10.92
N ALA A 505 7.07 -13.48 9.81
CA ALA A 505 5.69 -13.94 9.79
C ALA A 505 5.46 -15.01 8.73
N GLY A 506 4.46 -15.84 8.97
CA GLY A 506 4.02 -16.87 8.02
C GLY A 506 2.59 -17.30 8.30
N ALA A 507 2.02 -18.10 7.42
CA ALA A 507 0.72 -18.71 7.66
C ALA A 507 0.87 -19.98 8.50
N GLU A 508 0.05 -20.11 9.53
CA GLU A 508 -0.06 -21.31 10.33
C GLU A 508 -1.54 -21.67 10.52
N SER A 509 -2.01 -22.61 9.73
CA SER A 509 -3.37 -23.11 9.80
C SER A 509 -3.46 -24.48 9.13
N SER A 510 -4.28 -25.37 9.68
CA SER A 510 -4.61 -26.66 9.04
C SER A 510 -5.33 -26.52 7.69
N LEU A 511 -5.89 -25.34 7.41
CA LEU A 511 -6.58 -25.03 6.16
C LEU A 511 -5.63 -24.62 5.05
N VAL A 512 -4.39 -24.26 5.39
CA VAL A 512 -3.41 -23.70 4.45
C VAL A 512 -2.33 -24.74 4.17
N GLY A 513 -2.10 -25.02 2.89
CA GLY A 513 -0.97 -25.86 2.46
C GLY A 513 0.37 -25.13 2.63
N ALA A 514 1.42 -25.90 2.87
CA ALA A 514 2.77 -25.33 3.05
C ALA A 514 3.43 -24.96 1.70
N PRO A 515 4.45 -24.08 1.70
CA PRO A 515 4.62 -22.88 2.48
C PRO A 515 3.97 -21.66 1.82
N ALA A 516 3.47 -20.77 2.62
CA ALA A 516 3.00 -19.48 2.14
C ALA A 516 4.17 -18.64 1.62
N GLN A 517 4.04 -18.06 0.43
CA GLN A 517 4.91 -16.96 0.04
C GLN A 517 4.51 -15.74 0.87
N GLY A 518 5.40 -15.31 1.74
CA GLY A 518 5.18 -14.17 2.64
C GLY A 518 6.14 -13.03 2.35
N ALA A 519 5.77 -11.85 2.81
CA ALA A 519 6.65 -10.69 2.89
C ALA A 519 6.41 -9.97 4.22
N VAL A 520 7.48 -9.60 4.90
CA VAL A 520 7.45 -8.83 6.15
C VAL A 520 8.18 -7.52 5.94
N SER A 521 7.59 -6.45 6.41
CA SER A 521 8.19 -5.13 6.34
C SER A 521 7.71 -4.24 7.50
N TRP A 522 8.32 -3.08 7.63
CA TRP A 522 7.80 -2.02 8.48
C TRP A 522 6.45 -1.53 7.97
N PHE A 523 5.59 -1.09 8.89
CA PHE A 523 4.31 -0.46 8.58
C PHE A 523 4.32 1.00 8.98
N GLY A 524 4.34 1.90 7.99
CA GLY A 524 4.39 3.34 8.23
C GLY A 524 4.49 4.17 6.97
N ALA A 525 4.31 5.47 7.14
CA ALA A 525 4.55 6.48 6.13
C ALA A 525 5.25 7.68 6.78
N SER A 526 6.28 8.22 6.15
CA SER A 526 6.90 9.46 6.59
C SER A 526 6.04 10.66 6.16
N GLY A 527 5.96 11.69 7.00
CA GLY A 527 5.25 12.92 6.66
C GLY A 527 4.43 13.48 7.81
N ARG A 528 3.54 14.43 7.49
CA ARG A 528 2.59 15.01 8.43
C ARG A 528 1.19 14.57 8.05
N GLY A 529 0.51 13.86 8.92
CA GLY A 529 -0.83 13.38 8.66
C GLY A 529 -1.27 12.38 9.71
N ILE A 530 -2.44 11.81 9.55
CA ILE A 530 -2.97 10.81 10.47
C ILE A 530 -2.05 9.59 10.44
N GLY A 531 -1.50 9.21 11.60
CA GLY A 531 -0.63 8.04 11.74
C GLY A 531 0.70 8.10 10.99
N ALA A 532 1.08 9.25 10.41
CA ALA A 532 2.38 9.43 9.79
C ALA A 532 3.49 9.63 10.84
N VAL A 533 4.69 9.22 10.48
CA VAL A 533 5.90 9.48 11.28
C VAL A 533 6.41 10.86 10.90
N ASP A 534 6.22 11.83 11.80
CA ASP A 534 6.79 13.16 11.65
C ASP A 534 8.29 13.09 12.00
N SER A 535 9.09 12.80 10.98
CA SER A 535 10.54 12.76 11.13
C SER A 535 11.15 14.02 10.54
N PRO A 536 11.86 14.83 11.34
CA PRO A 536 12.52 16.01 10.83
C PRO A 536 13.51 15.61 9.73
N THR A 537 13.37 16.23 8.58
CA THR A 537 14.12 15.97 7.35
C THR A 537 15.64 16.20 7.43
N ALA A 538 16.17 16.58 8.59
CA ALA A 538 17.51 17.14 8.68
C ALA A 538 18.47 16.49 9.69
N HIS A 539 18.04 15.55 10.50
CA HIS A 539 18.97 14.97 11.48
C HIS A 539 19.13 13.48 11.23
N PRO A 540 20.31 13.03 10.75
CA PRO A 540 20.66 11.62 10.91
C PRO A 540 20.53 11.31 12.39
N SER A 541 19.78 10.27 12.72
CA SER A 541 19.72 9.75 14.07
C SER A 541 21.15 9.56 14.59
N LEU A 542 21.48 10.15 15.75
CA LEU A 542 22.80 10.02 16.36
C LEU A 542 23.15 8.57 16.73
N ALA A 543 22.18 7.66 16.59
CA ALA A 543 22.29 6.25 16.90
C ALA A 543 21.53 5.39 15.86
N THR A 544 21.81 5.60 14.57
CA THR A 544 21.31 4.70 13.53
C THR A 544 21.87 3.31 13.75
N ARG A 545 21.00 2.37 14.07
CA ARG A 545 21.33 0.95 14.05
C ARG A 545 20.69 0.36 12.81
N PRO A 546 21.48 0.15 11.75
CA PRO A 546 20.96 -0.44 10.54
C PRO A 546 20.46 -1.87 10.84
N TYR A 547 19.37 -2.23 10.19
CA TYR A 547 18.83 -3.59 10.21
C TYR A 547 18.63 -4.08 8.78
N ARG A 548 18.36 -5.34 8.60
CA ARG A 548 18.27 -5.91 7.25
C ARG A 548 17.09 -6.86 7.11
N THR A 549 16.69 -7.08 5.86
CA THR A 549 15.81 -8.18 5.49
C THR A 549 16.64 -9.38 5.05
N ASP A 550 16.03 -10.55 5.01
CA ASP A 550 16.57 -11.70 4.31
C ASP A 550 16.26 -11.62 2.79
N ALA A 551 16.84 -12.52 2.00
CA ALA A 551 16.67 -12.52 0.54
C ALA A 551 15.24 -12.91 0.11
N ALA A 552 14.51 -13.65 0.94
CA ALA A 552 13.12 -14.02 0.71
C ALA A 552 12.12 -12.90 1.11
N VAL A 553 12.60 -11.88 1.81
CA VAL A 553 11.84 -10.75 2.40
C VAL A 553 10.74 -11.18 3.39
N ASP A 554 10.87 -12.36 3.98
CA ASP A 554 9.92 -12.91 4.97
C ASP A 554 10.35 -12.66 6.43
N ARG A 555 11.51 -12.03 6.63
CA ARG A 555 12.09 -11.71 7.95
C ARG A 555 12.83 -10.37 7.92
N LEU A 556 12.73 -9.65 9.02
CA LEU A 556 13.58 -8.51 9.38
C LEU A 556 14.51 -8.92 10.51
N GLU A 557 15.80 -8.62 10.41
CA GLU A 557 16.82 -8.97 11.37
C GLU A 557 17.44 -7.73 12.01
N GLY A 558 17.48 -7.71 13.33
CA GLY A 558 18.15 -6.67 14.10
C GLY A 558 17.39 -5.33 14.17
N VAL A 559 16.06 -5.34 14.10
CA VAL A 559 15.25 -4.12 14.12
C VAL A 559 15.38 -3.41 15.47
N PRO A 560 15.87 -2.16 15.53
CA PRO A 560 16.04 -1.44 16.77
C PRO A 560 14.70 -0.88 17.26
N VAL A 561 14.40 -1.05 18.54
CA VAL A 561 13.28 -0.41 19.22
C VAL A 561 13.81 0.32 20.44
N ALA A 562 13.58 1.62 20.51
CA ALA A 562 14.01 2.45 21.62
C ALA A 562 13.15 2.18 22.87
N ALA A 563 13.70 2.48 24.05
CA ALA A 563 12.96 2.39 25.30
C ALA A 563 11.71 3.28 25.28
N SER A 564 10.60 2.74 25.75
CA SER A 564 9.29 3.42 25.79
C SER A 564 8.81 3.90 24.40
N SER A 565 9.08 3.10 23.38
CA SER A 565 8.73 3.36 21.99
C SER A 565 8.07 2.14 21.38
N SER A 566 7.39 2.35 20.26
CA SER A 566 6.75 1.30 19.47
C SER A 566 7.36 1.19 18.08
N ARG A 567 7.22 0.01 17.50
CA ARG A 567 7.48 -0.26 16.08
C ARG A 567 6.32 -1.05 15.50
N LEU A 568 5.97 -0.72 14.28
CA LEU A 568 4.86 -1.36 13.58
C LEU A 568 5.37 -2.11 12.35
N PHE A 569 4.79 -3.29 12.15
CA PHE A 569 5.14 -4.20 11.07
C PHE A 569 3.90 -4.60 10.28
N GLU A 570 4.10 -4.92 9.03
CA GLU A 570 3.11 -5.44 8.10
C GLU A 570 3.61 -6.77 7.55
N ALA A 571 2.75 -7.77 7.51
CA ALA A 571 3.03 -9.04 6.86
C ALA A 571 1.92 -9.36 5.86
N GLU A 572 2.32 -9.83 4.70
CA GLU A 572 1.42 -10.36 3.69
C GLU A 572 1.85 -11.80 3.38
N TRP A 573 0.89 -12.71 3.24
CA TRP A 573 1.16 -14.05 2.79
C TRP A 573 0.07 -14.56 1.86
N MET A 574 0.42 -15.51 0.99
CA MET A 574 -0.50 -16.19 0.11
C MET A 574 -0.16 -17.69 0.05
N ALA A 575 -1.15 -18.52 0.15
CA ALA A 575 -0.97 -19.96 0.19
C ALA A 575 -2.11 -20.72 -0.51
N PRO A 576 -1.83 -21.91 -1.10
CA PRO A 576 -2.87 -22.79 -1.55
C PRO A 576 -3.67 -23.33 -0.36
N MET A 577 -4.96 -23.53 -0.57
CA MET A 577 -5.84 -24.16 0.41
C MET A 577 -5.82 -25.67 0.30
N THR A 578 -6.13 -26.37 1.40
CA THR A 578 -6.23 -27.84 1.43
C THR A 578 -7.56 -28.37 0.88
N GLY A 579 -8.58 -27.52 0.75
CA GLY A 579 -9.89 -27.87 0.22
C GLY A 579 -10.91 -26.74 0.36
N PRO A 580 -12.13 -26.93 -0.12
CA PRO A 580 -13.19 -25.94 -0.03
C PRO A 580 -13.61 -25.70 1.42
N VAL A 581 -13.88 -24.44 1.77
CA VAL A 581 -14.28 -24.01 3.12
C VAL A 581 -15.78 -23.77 3.24
N VAL A 582 -16.48 -23.71 2.11
CA VAL A 582 -17.94 -23.59 2.05
C VAL A 582 -18.50 -24.42 0.91
N ASP A 583 -19.70 -24.95 1.07
CA ASP A 583 -20.55 -25.41 -0.01
C ASP A 583 -21.64 -24.40 -0.26
N SER A 584 -21.88 -24.05 -1.51
CA SER A 584 -22.80 -22.98 -1.85
C SER A 584 -23.60 -23.31 -3.10
N THR A 585 -24.92 -23.14 -3.01
CA THR A 585 -25.84 -23.09 -4.14
C THR A 585 -26.42 -21.69 -4.34
N LEU A 586 -25.72 -20.69 -3.78
CA LEU A 586 -26.16 -19.29 -3.86
C LEU A 586 -26.24 -18.82 -5.31
N ARG A 587 -27.35 -18.19 -5.65
CA ARG A 587 -27.59 -17.58 -6.95
C ARG A 587 -28.24 -16.22 -6.79
N ARG A 588 -28.05 -15.37 -7.77
CA ARG A 588 -28.66 -14.05 -7.81
C ARG A 588 -29.91 -14.09 -8.68
N ASP A 589 -30.99 -13.55 -8.18
CA ASP A 589 -32.22 -13.36 -8.95
C ASP A 589 -32.16 -12.12 -9.86
N ALA A 590 -33.25 -11.88 -10.61
CA ALA A 590 -33.35 -10.73 -11.51
C ALA A 590 -33.38 -9.37 -10.77
N GLN A 591 -33.72 -9.37 -9.49
CA GLN A 591 -33.75 -8.19 -8.62
C GLN A 591 -32.38 -7.94 -7.94
N GLY A 592 -31.42 -8.85 -8.13
CA GLY A 592 -30.09 -8.77 -7.54
C GLY A 592 -30.02 -9.33 -6.11
N THR A 593 -31.10 -9.91 -5.59
CA THR A 593 -31.14 -10.57 -4.28
C THR A 593 -30.60 -12.00 -4.38
N LEU A 594 -30.10 -12.52 -3.23
CA LEU A 594 -29.57 -13.89 -3.14
C LEU A 594 -30.67 -14.84 -2.74
N GLY A 595 -30.69 -16.01 -3.35
CA GLY A 595 -31.41 -17.21 -2.91
C GLY A 595 -30.51 -18.42 -2.96
N GLY A 596 -30.92 -19.54 -2.36
CA GLY A 596 -30.11 -20.75 -2.24
C GLY A 596 -29.51 -20.92 -0.85
N VAL A 597 -28.61 -21.88 -0.66
CA VAL A 597 -28.08 -22.26 0.65
C VAL A 597 -26.56 -22.19 0.67
N LEU A 598 -26.03 -21.71 1.79
CA LEU A 598 -24.61 -21.70 2.14
C LEU A 598 -24.40 -22.65 3.33
N GLU A 599 -23.44 -23.58 3.23
CA GLU A 599 -23.04 -24.47 4.31
C GLU A 599 -21.55 -24.30 4.62
N SER A 600 -21.20 -24.13 5.90
CA SER A 600 -19.83 -23.97 6.35
C SER A 600 -19.12 -25.33 6.43
N ARG A 601 -17.92 -25.42 5.85
CA ARG A 601 -16.98 -26.54 6.04
C ARG A 601 -15.77 -26.16 6.91
N LEU A 602 -15.79 -24.96 7.49
CA LEU A 602 -14.73 -24.54 8.39
C LEU A 602 -14.70 -25.42 9.65
N PRO A 603 -13.51 -25.72 10.20
CA PRO A 603 -13.40 -26.53 11.44
C PRO A 603 -13.67 -25.71 12.71
N PHE A 604 -13.97 -24.43 12.59
CA PHE A 604 -14.26 -23.49 13.68
C PHE A 604 -15.48 -22.62 13.35
N ALA A 605 -16.05 -22.02 14.36
CA ALA A 605 -17.15 -21.06 14.20
C ALA A 605 -16.64 -19.70 13.75
N LEU A 606 -17.39 -19.05 12.87
CA LEU A 606 -17.26 -17.63 12.58
C LEU A 606 -18.34 -16.87 13.34
N GLU A 607 -17.94 -15.80 14.00
CA GLU A 607 -18.84 -14.93 14.77
C GLU A 607 -19.16 -13.65 13.99
N GLN A 608 -20.30 -13.03 14.33
CA GLN A 608 -20.74 -11.76 13.72
C GLN A 608 -20.73 -11.80 12.18
N CYS A 609 -21.20 -12.91 11.62
CA CYS A 609 -21.16 -13.12 10.18
C CYS A 609 -22.20 -12.27 9.46
N ALA A 610 -21.79 -11.79 8.30
CA ALA A 610 -22.63 -11.11 7.30
C ALA A 610 -22.25 -11.56 5.89
N LEU A 611 -23.24 -11.63 5.01
CA LEU A 611 -23.03 -11.99 3.61
C LEU A 611 -23.31 -10.77 2.71
N PHE A 612 -22.35 -10.41 1.86
CA PHE A 612 -22.41 -9.25 0.97
C PHE A 612 -22.51 -9.71 -0.48
N SER A 613 -23.39 -9.12 -1.25
CA SER A 613 -23.50 -9.39 -2.70
C SER A 613 -24.12 -8.20 -3.42
N ALA A 614 -23.50 -7.72 -4.49
CA ALA A 614 -23.94 -6.66 -5.40
C ALA A 614 -24.35 -5.35 -4.73
N GLY A 615 -24.64 -5.14 -3.63
CA GLY A 615 -25.13 -3.94 -2.93
C GLY A 615 -26.08 -4.30 -1.79
N TRP A 616 -26.18 -5.60 -1.52
CA TRP A 616 -27.00 -6.14 -0.46
C TRP A 616 -26.17 -6.71 0.68
N TYR A 617 -26.69 -6.56 1.88
CA TYR A 617 -26.18 -7.05 3.15
C TYR A 617 -27.21 -8.01 3.77
N TYR A 618 -26.77 -9.19 4.15
CA TYR A 618 -27.55 -10.21 4.86
C TYR A 618 -26.93 -10.47 6.21
N ASP A 619 -27.73 -10.43 7.30
CA ASP A 619 -27.30 -10.75 8.65
C ASP A 619 -27.30 -12.27 8.83
N VAL A 620 -26.13 -12.88 8.99
CA VAL A 620 -25.95 -14.33 9.15
C VAL A 620 -25.84 -14.73 10.62
N GLY A 621 -25.31 -13.84 11.47
CA GLY A 621 -25.07 -14.12 12.89
C GLY A 621 -23.82 -14.96 13.12
N THR A 622 -23.95 -16.09 13.82
CA THR A 622 -22.83 -17.03 14.07
C THR A 622 -22.96 -18.25 13.19
N LEU A 623 -21.91 -18.54 12.43
CA LEU A 623 -21.86 -19.70 11.54
C LEU A 623 -20.91 -20.76 12.13
N VAL A 624 -21.50 -21.82 12.70
CA VAL A 624 -20.77 -22.94 13.30
C VAL A 624 -20.30 -23.94 12.23
N PRO A 625 -19.35 -24.84 12.52
CA PRO A 625 -19.00 -25.93 11.61
C PRO A 625 -20.22 -26.75 11.17
N GLY A 626 -20.41 -26.93 9.86
CA GLY A 626 -21.59 -27.59 9.28
C GLY A 626 -22.88 -26.75 9.36
N GLY A 627 -22.79 -25.52 9.86
CA GLY A 627 -23.92 -24.59 9.92
C GLY A 627 -24.38 -24.16 8.53
N ARG A 628 -25.69 -23.95 8.38
CA ARG A 628 -26.33 -23.53 7.13
C ARG A 628 -26.94 -22.16 7.26
N PHE A 629 -26.91 -21.43 6.19
CA PHE A 629 -27.56 -20.14 6.03
C PHE A 629 -28.37 -20.12 4.74
N ASP A 630 -29.64 -19.73 4.84
CA ASP A 630 -30.55 -19.50 3.74
C ASP A 630 -30.99 -18.04 3.75
N PRO A 631 -30.66 -17.24 2.71
CA PRO A 631 -31.07 -15.85 2.61
C PRO A 631 -32.60 -15.65 2.62
N ASP A 632 -33.36 -16.63 2.14
CA ASP A 632 -34.83 -16.57 2.06
C ASP A 632 -35.51 -16.80 3.43
N GLU A 633 -34.86 -17.48 4.38
CA GLU A 633 -35.35 -17.74 5.72
C GLU A 633 -34.96 -16.67 6.74
N GLY A 634 -34.04 -15.76 6.38
CA GLY A 634 -33.46 -14.76 7.26
C GLY A 634 -34.27 -13.45 7.36
N LYS A 635 -33.72 -12.49 8.11
CA LYS A 635 -34.15 -11.10 8.03
C LYS A 635 -33.88 -10.60 6.62
N GLY A 636 -34.85 -9.96 5.99
CA GLY A 636 -34.71 -9.42 4.63
C GLY A 636 -33.43 -8.58 4.45
N PRO A 637 -32.89 -8.51 3.20
CA PRO A 637 -31.66 -7.80 2.95
C PRO A 637 -31.74 -6.30 3.21
N ARG A 638 -30.63 -5.72 3.64
CA ARG A 638 -30.45 -4.26 3.74
C ARG A 638 -29.46 -3.81 2.66
N THR A 639 -29.47 -2.53 2.30
CA THR A 639 -28.44 -2.01 1.39
C THR A 639 -27.08 -2.08 2.08
N LEU A 640 -26.08 -2.57 1.36
CA LEU A 640 -24.71 -2.74 1.85
C LEU A 640 -24.11 -1.41 2.34
N ALA A 641 -24.29 -0.34 1.55
CA ALA A 641 -23.80 0.99 1.93
C ALA A 641 -24.42 1.45 3.28
N ALA A 642 -25.74 1.27 3.48
CA ALA A 642 -26.37 1.65 4.74
C ALA A 642 -25.89 0.79 5.93
N ALA A 643 -25.61 -0.49 5.71
CA ALA A 643 -25.06 -1.36 6.74
C ALA A 643 -23.63 -0.94 7.12
N LEU A 644 -22.75 -0.74 6.11
CA LEU A 644 -21.38 -0.31 6.33
C LEU A 644 -21.26 1.09 6.95
N THR A 645 -22.15 2.02 6.57
CA THR A 645 -22.14 3.39 7.13
C THR A 645 -23.00 3.53 8.39
N ARG A 646 -23.54 2.41 8.91
CA ARG A 646 -24.45 2.39 10.08
C ARG A 646 -25.59 3.39 9.94
N SER A 647 -26.12 3.52 8.72
CA SER A 647 -27.26 4.40 8.44
C SER A 647 -28.54 3.82 8.98
N ALA A 648 -29.33 4.63 9.69
CA ALA A 648 -30.65 4.28 10.17
C ALA A 648 -31.68 5.30 9.68
N THR A 649 -32.85 4.82 9.22
CA THR A 649 -33.95 5.69 8.84
C THR A 649 -34.92 5.83 10.03
N LEU A 650 -34.98 7.02 10.57
CA LEU A 650 -35.89 7.41 11.66
C LEU A 650 -36.82 8.52 11.15
N PHE A 651 -38.13 8.29 11.19
CA PHE A 651 -39.16 9.28 10.78
C PHE A 651 -38.87 9.91 9.42
N ASP A 652 -38.69 9.10 8.37
CA ASP A 652 -38.40 9.51 6.97
C ASP A 652 -37.09 10.28 6.78
N ARG A 653 -36.23 10.31 7.77
CA ARG A 653 -34.87 10.88 7.67
C ARG A 653 -33.84 9.79 7.87
N THR A 654 -32.99 9.63 6.86
CA THR A 654 -31.82 8.76 6.96
C THR A 654 -30.71 9.52 7.69
N GLN A 655 -30.28 8.99 8.83
CA GLN A 655 -29.10 9.47 9.55
C GLN A 655 -27.97 8.48 9.31
N THR A 656 -26.87 8.97 8.78
CA THR A 656 -25.63 8.22 8.55
C THR A 656 -24.65 8.57 9.66
N GLU A 657 -24.04 7.56 10.27
CA GLU A 657 -22.97 7.79 11.23
C GLU A 657 -21.78 8.40 10.48
N ARG A 658 -21.31 9.57 10.93
CA ARG A 658 -20.15 10.20 10.31
C ARG A 658 -18.88 9.44 10.64
N TRP A 659 -18.04 9.22 9.65
CA TRP A 659 -16.71 8.67 9.87
C TRP A 659 -15.89 9.63 10.73
N ARG A 660 -15.17 9.09 11.70
CA ARG A 660 -14.29 9.87 12.57
C ARG A 660 -12.84 9.65 12.15
N LEU A 661 -12.11 10.74 11.98
CA LEU A 661 -10.67 10.66 11.66
C LEU A 661 -9.85 10.12 12.84
N GLU A 662 -10.39 10.20 14.05
CA GLU A 662 -9.78 9.65 15.27
C GLU A 662 -10.34 8.25 15.62
N GLU A 663 -10.99 7.56 14.69
CA GLU A 663 -11.46 6.19 14.92
C GLU A 663 -10.27 5.28 15.26
N THR A 664 -10.42 4.50 16.32
CA THR A 664 -9.38 3.62 16.85
C THR A 664 -9.82 2.17 16.98
N ASP A 665 -11.06 1.90 16.64
CA ASP A 665 -11.55 0.54 16.50
C ASP A 665 -10.96 -0.08 15.24
N VAL A 666 -9.92 -0.90 15.44
CA VAL A 666 -9.18 -1.58 14.37
C VAL A 666 -10.10 -2.42 13.49
N ASP A 667 -11.05 -3.11 14.11
CA ASP A 667 -11.98 -3.97 13.40
C ASP A 667 -12.90 -3.17 12.49
N ARG A 668 -13.35 -2.00 12.96
CA ARG A 668 -14.16 -1.08 12.17
C ARG A 668 -13.38 -0.47 11.01
N ILE A 669 -12.12 -0.11 11.22
CA ILE A 669 -11.24 0.42 10.17
C ILE A 669 -11.02 -0.64 9.10
N LEU A 670 -10.73 -1.90 9.48
CA LEU A 670 -10.52 -3.00 8.55
C LEU A 670 -11.79 -3.38 7.78
N GLU A 671 -12.97 -3.34 8.42
CA GLU A 671 -14.25 -3.55 7.75
C GLU A 671 -14.48 -2.52 6.65
N ILE A 672 -14.29 -1.24 6.96
CA ILE A 672 -14.43 -0.16 5.97
C ILE A 672 -13.35 -0.23 4.90
N ALA A 673 -12.09 -0.46 5.24
CA ALA A 673 -11.01 -0.62 4.27
C ALA A 673 -11.27 -1.81 3.33
N GLY A 674 -11.82 -2.90 3.85
CA GLY A 674 -12.15 -4.10 3.08
C GLY A 674 -13.31 -3.95 2.11
N PHE A 675 -14.12 -2.88 2.25
CA PHE A 675 -15.28 -2.57 1.40
C PHE A 675 -15.41 -1.06 1.21
N HIS A 676 -14.30 -0.38 0.99
CA HIS A 676 -14.22 1.07 0.95
C HIS A 676 -15.11 1.67 -0.14
N LEU A 677 -15.03 1.17 -1.36
CA LEU A 677 -15.87 1.66 -2.46
C LEU A 677 -17.37 1.39 -2.20
N ALA A 678 -17.73 0.25 -1.63
CA ALA A 678 -19.12 -0.09 -1.30
C ALA A 678 -19.68 0.78 -0.16
N ALA A 679 -18.83 1.26 0.75
CA ALA A 679 -19.20 2.19 1.81
C ALA A 679 -19.37 3.65 1.33
N GLY A 680 -19.04 3.95 0.08
CA GLY A 680 -19.08 5.30 -0.51
C GLY A 680 -17.71 5.93 -0.68
N GLY A 681 -16.62 5.20 -0.44
CA GLY A 681 -15.25 5.65 -0.69
C GLY A 681 -14.87 6.89 0.11
N GLU A 682 -14.12 7.78 -0.52
CA GLU A 682 -13.70 9.05 0.06
C GLU A 682 -14.86 9.99 0.41
N ALA A 683 -16.00 9.87 -0.26
CA ALA A 683 -17.19 10.66 0.07
C ALA A 683 -17.71 10.38 1.48
N TYR A 684 -17.51 9.15 1.98
CA TYR A 684 -17.89 8.76 3.33
C TYR A 684 -16.78 8.99 4.34
N THR A 685 -15.56 8.50 4.05
CA THR A 685 -14.46 8.51 5.01
C THR A 685 -13.66 9.81 5.03
N SER A 686 -13.68 10.59 3.94
CA SER A 686 -12.75 11.71 3.67
C SER A 686 -11.28 11.27 3.64
N LEU A 687 -11.02 9.96 3.48
CA LEU A 687 -9.71 9.33 3.45
C LEU A 687 -9.56 8.49 2.17
N GLU A 688 -8.40 8.55 1.56
CA GLU A 688 -8.03 7.64 0.47
C GLU A 688 -7.79 6.23 1.02
N ALA A 689 -8.09 5.21 0.22
CA ALA A 689 -7.78 3.83 0.60
C ALA A 689 -6.27 3.57 0.64
N GLY A 690 -5.50 4.24 -0.24
CA GLY A 690 -4.06 4.09 -0.32
C GLY A 690 -3.64 2.63 -0.51
N ARG A 691 -2.68 2.16 0.28
CA ARG A 691 -2.24 0.75 0.24
C ARG A 691 -3.35 -0.26 0.59
N LEU A 692 -4.35 0.15 1.36
CA LEU A 692 -5.47 -0.72 1.73
C LEU A 692 -6.44 -0.96 0.56
N GLU A 693 -6.28 -0.28 -0.60
CA GLU A 693 -7.08 -0.56 -1.80
C GLU A 693 -6.99 -2.04 -2.24
N ARG A 694 -5.88 -2.72 -1.95
CA ARG A 694 -5.69 -4.14 -2.28
C ARG A 694 -6.56 -5.09 -1.47
N ILE A 695 -6.95 -4.69 -0.27
CA ILE A 695 -7.86 -5.49 0.53
C ILE A 695 -9.33 -5.12 0.28
N ASP A 696 -9.63 -4.10 -0.54
CA ASP A 696 -11.01 -3.74 -0.90
C ASP A 696 -11.61 -4.76 -1.88
N LEU A 697 -12.57 -5.55 -1.39
CA LEU A 697 -13.30 -6.54 -2.18
C LEU A 697 -14.58 -5.98 -2.84
N SER A 698 -14.85 -4.68 -2.71
CA SER A 698 -16.01 -4.05 -3.38
C SER A 698 -16.06 -4.31 -4.89
N PRO A 699 -14.93 -4.27 -5.65
CA PRO A 699 -14.96 -4.47 -7.09
C PRO A 699 -15.42 -5.84 -7.56
N ILE A 700 -15.33 -6.88 -6.72
CA ILE A 700 -15.74 -8.24 -7.09
C ILE A 700 -17.22 -8.53 -6.78
N LEU A 701 -17.86 -7.76 -5.91
CA LEU A 701 -19.26 -7.98 -5.49
C LEU A 701 -20.26 -7.92 -6.68
N PRO A 702 -20.14 -7.00 -7.65
CA PRO A 702 -21.04 -7.00 -8.81
C PRO A 702 -20.74 -8.10 -9.82
N ILE A 703 -19.59 -8.79 -9.73
CA ILE A 703 -19.10 -9.75 -10.72
C ILE A 703 -19.41 -11.20 -10.29
N ASP A 704 -20.69 -11.52 -10.08
CA ASP A 704 -21.15 -12.87 -9.72
C ASP A 704 -20.39 -13.46 -8.51
N ARG A 705 -20.14 -12.64 -7.50
CA ARG A 705 -19.54 -13.05 -6.22
C ARG A 705 -20.39 -12.58 -5.04
N ALA A 706 -20.39 -13.41 -4.01
CA ALA A 706 -20.78 -13.01 -2.67
C ALA A 706 -19.57 -13.11 -1.75
N VAL A 707 -19.52 -12.30 -0.70
CA VAL A 707 -18.45 -12.34 0.30
C VAL A 707 -19.07 -12.54 1.67
N LEU A 708 -18.78 -13.69 2.28
CA LEU A 708 -19.11 -13.95 3.69
C LEU A 708 -18.00 -13.31 4.54
N VAL A 709 -18.39 -12.42 5.41
CA VAL A 709 -17.51 -11.72 6.36
C VAL A 709 -17.82 -12.20 7.75
N GLY A 710 -16.84 -12.47 8.58
CA GLY A 710 -17.03 -12.90 9.97
C GLY A 710 -15.72 -12.80 10.76
N ARG A 711 -15.83 -13.02 12.06
CA ARG A 711 -14.67 -13.05 12.96
C ARG A 711 -14.31 -14.47 13.32
N GLY A 712 -13.03 -14.78 13.22
CA GLY A 712 -12.53 -16.13 13.46
C GLY A 712 -11.12 -16.13 14.07
N PRO A 713 -10.50 -17.32 14.17
CA PRO A 713 -9.16 -17.44 14.73
C PRO A 713 -8.12 -16.79 13.81
N VAL A 714 -7.02 -16.36 14.40
CA VAL A 714 -5.88 -15.83 13.69
C VAL A 714 -5.12 -16.95 12.97
N THR A 715 -4.61 -16.66 11.78
CA THR A 715 -3.85 -17.60 10.95
C THR A 715 -2.42 -17.14 10.66
N THR A 716 -2.14 -15.87 10.80
CA THR A 716 -0.77 -15.38 10.67
C THR A 716 0.00 -15.72 11.94
N HIS A 717 1.11 -16.39 11.82
CA HIS A 717 2.00 -16.65 12.94
C HIS A 717 3.18 -15.69 12.91
N TRP A 718 3.17 -14.73 13.82
CA TRP A 718 4.29 -13.83 14.01
C TRP A 718 5.36 -14.48 14.90
N ARG A 719 6.57 -14.45 14.44
CA ARG A 719 7.76 -14.91 15.19
C ARG A 719 8.60 -13.68 15.47
N TRP A 720 8.74 -13.35 16.73
CA TRP A 720 9.68 -12.32 17.16
C TRP A 720 10.56 -12.84 18.29
N GLY A 721 11.79 -12.40 18.28
CA GLY A 721 12.75 -12.69 19.33
C GLY A 721 13.80 -11.60 19.30
N GLY A 722 14.32 -11.21 20.46
CA GLY A 722 15.20 -10.06 20.51
C GLY A 722 16.28 -10.16 21.55
N GLU A 723 17.28 -9.31 21.39
CA GLU A 723 18.30 -9.03 22.37
C GLU A 723 17.87 -7.80 23.18
N VAL A 724 17.79 -7.97 24.50
CA VAL A 724 17.39 -6.93 25.44
C VAL A 724 18.64 -6.42 26.17
N ASP A 725 18.92 -5.12 26.08
CA ASP A 725 20.01 -4.44 26.77
C ASP A 725 21.39 -5.13 26.63
N GLY A 726 21.67 -5.80 25.52
CA GLY A 726 22.94 -6.52 25.29
C GLY A 726 23.14 -7.78 26.14
N ARG A 727 22.08 -8.30 26.76
CA ARG A 727 22.17 -9.44 27.70
C ARG A 727 21.75 -10.80 27.13
N GLY A 728 21.71 -10.92 25.80
CA GLY A 728 21.38 -12.17 25.12
C GLY A 728 19.92 -12.27 24.68
N ARG A 729 19.65 -13.22 23.77
CA ARG A 729 18.32 -13.41 23.18
C ARG A 729 17.35 -13.95 24.24
N ALA A 730 16.37 -13.13 24.61
CA ALA A 730 15.20 -13.58 25.34
C ALA A 730 14.04 -13.72 24.37
N ALA A 731 13.34 -14.84 24.39
CA ALA A 731 12.00 -14.92 23.81
C ALA A 731 11.13 -13.98 24.63
N VAL A 732 10.71 -12.88 24.04
CA VAL A 732 9.82 -11.94 24.71
C VAL A 732 8.39 -12.42 24.49
N GLU A 733 7.81 -12.95 25.54
CA GLU A 733 6.38 -13.28 25.57
C GLU A 733 5.64 -11.97 25.85
N ALA A 734 5.18 -11.30 24.79
CA ALA A 734 4.34 -10.12 24.95
C ALA A 734 2.89 -10.53 25.18
N ALA A 735 2.23 -9.88 26.12
CA ALA A 735 0.77 -9.98 26.25
C ALA A 735 0.14 -9.48 24.95
N THR A 736 -0.42 -10.39 24.17
CA THR A 736 -1.09 -10.04 22.91
C THR A 736 -2.51 -9.64 23.23
N THR A 737 -2.84 -8.38 23.05
CA THR A 737 -4.20 -7.88 23.14
C THR A 737 -4.86 -7.99 21.76
N GLY A 738 -5.98 -8.71 21.69
CA GLY A 738 -6.74 -8.90 20.45
C GLY A 738 -6.25 -10.10 19.62
N SER A 739 -7.04 -11.16 19.60
CA SER A 739 -6.66 -12.44 18.96
C SER A 739 -7.63 -12.89 17.87
N THR A 740 -8.50 -12.02 17.39
CA THR A 740 -9.45 -12.33 16.32
C THR A 740 -9.01 -11.75 14.99
N ALA A 741 -9.28 -12.49 13.91
CA ALA A 741 -9.06 -12.05 12.55
C ALA A 741 -10.38 -11.77 11.84
N LEU A 742 -10.38 -10.79 10.96
CA LEU A 742 -11.46 -10.56 10.01
C LEU A 742 -11.33 -11.58 8.86
N TRP A 743 -12.24 -12.55 8.84
CA TRP A 743 -12.32 -13.54 7.77
C TRP A 743 -13.28 -13.06 6.68
N ARG A 744 -12.86 -13.22 5.42
CA ARG A 744 -13.66 -12.89 4.25
C ARG A 744 -13.57 -14.03 3.24
N ILE A 745 -14.69 -14.71 3.01
CA ILE A 745 -14.76 -15.87 2.12
C ILE A 745 -15.48 -15.44 0.86
N VAL A 746 -14.76 -15.47 -0.27
CA VAL A 746 -15.28 -15.11 -1.59
C VAL A 746 -15.97 -16.32 -2.21
N ILE A 747 -17.27 -16.22 -2.42
CA ILE A 747 -18.13 -17.31 -2.86
C ILE A 747 -18.59 -17.06 -4.28
N PRO A 748 -18.29 -17.94 -5.25
CA PRO A 748 -18.85 -17.84 -6.60
C PRO A 748 -20.36 -18.12 -6.56
N LEU A 749 -21.13 -17.31 -7.28
CA LEU A 749 -22.57 -17.51 -7.43
C LEU A 749 -22.87 -18.43 -8.61
N GLU A 750 -23.84 -19.32 -8.43
CA GLU A 750 -24.36 -20.13 -9.54
C GLU A 750 -25.14 -19.24 -10.52
N LYS A 751 -24.89 -19.42 -11.83
CA LYS A 751 -25.67 -18.72 -12.85
C LYS A 751 -27.05 -19.35 -12.97
N THR A 752 -28.08 -18.52 -12.92
CA THR A 752 -29.43 -18.96 -13.28
C THR A 752 -29.42 -19.37 -14.75
N PRO A 753 -29.85 -20.59 -15.10
CA PRO A 753 -29.93 -21.00 -16.48
C PRO A 753 -30.80 -20.00 -17.25
N VAL A 754 -30.24 -19.37 -18.27
CA VAL A 754 -31.05 -18.56 -19.18
C VAL A 754 -32.03 -19.50 -19.84
N GLU A 755 -33.29 -19.39 -19.48
CA GLU A 755 -34.39 -20.12 -20.15
C GLU A 755 -34.28 -19.82 -21.65
N LYS A 756 -33.87 -20.81 -22.44
CA LYS A 756 -33.89 -20.71 -23.89
C LYS A 756 -35.33 -20.40 -24.27
N ARG A 757 -35.69 -19.12 -24.51
CA ARG A 757 -36.92 -18.84 -25.23
C ARG A 757 -36.82 -19.60 -26.53
N SER A 758 -37.62 -20.68 -26.63
CA SER A 758 -37.83 -21.42 -27.89
C SER A 758 -38.21 -20.41 -28.98
N PRO A 759 -37.69 -20.63 -30.19
CA PRO A 759 -37.88 -19.72 -31.31
C PRO A 759 -39.35 -19.52 -31.66
#